data_93164598bdb6ab44fd6c6461c2fce37b
#
_entry.id   93164598bdb6ab44fd6c6461c2fce37b
#
_cell.length_a   1.000
_cell.length_b   1.000
_cell.length_c   1.000
_cell.angle_alpha   90.00
_cell.angle_beta   90.00
_cell.angle_gamma   90.00
#
_symmetry.space_group_name_H-M   'P 1'
#
loop_
_entity.id
_entity.type
_entity.pdbx_description
1 polymer ?
#
loop_
_entity_poly.entity_id
_entity_poly.type
_entity_poly.pdbx_seq_one_letter_code
_entity_poly.pdbx_strand_id
1 'polypeptide(L)'
;MTRINPSVPAVVLGFHYGGLGIARSLGRLGVRVHGVDRDRRAPGFASRYCRGAHVWDCEQAPVADTLTFLDDLGKRLGRAVLIPTTDAAAVLVAEHADELTPRFLFPRPSPRVVRALTDKREVFRLAQEHGVPTPAAVFPRSRDDVLQFLSRASFPVMLKAINPTRLERRTGRRLLVTHTAEELLRHYGEWEEADAPNLMLQEYIPGDDTTIWMFNGVFNEWSECVAGFTGQKLRQHPVHGGATSLGVCADNPEVARITINFMWALRYQGVLDIGFRYDARDGGYKLLDPNPRIGATFRLFVDEQGMDVARFLYADLTRQPVWLAPPRAGRKWIVEDADLDSSLVRARVGRLSLRGWIGSLRGVEEGAWFARDDLRPLWRMARRFVGRVLQGVGRRLGTPRLLAGLARWRDAWGRVVHRRVKSLLGAVAFRTGLHGVLLQDRAVIVLFHRVGEHAGEGGLSSTAEAFRDYCDFFEKHFRVISLGELLGRLERGKDVSRCLVITFDDGYRDNHDVAAAELTLRRLPACFFVTTELVGTRAAPAWATSGGGKPAWMSWDEVRGLAARGFEIGSHTMTHVDLSRAPGGTATREILGSKSRLERELGVPVRHFSYPFGQRDQITEANRAVVRMAGFECCLSAYGGLVAAGADAFQLQRQPVSPWYVSPTHFGFELLAAALERPLGFKHATPERRVQSAA
;
A
#
# COMPACT_ATOMS: atom_id res chain seq x y z
N MET A 1 25.24 21.73 -3.60
CA MET A 1 23.96 21.12 -3.98
C MET A 1 23.03 22.19 -4.53
N THR A 2 22.71 22.15 -5.81
CA THR A 2 21.70 23.04 -6.41
C THR A 2 20.34 22.73 -5.78
N ARG A 3 19.76 23.68 -5.09
CA ARG A 3 18.50 23.47 -4.34
C ARG A 3 17.34 23.56 -5.32
N ILE A 4 16.75 22.42 -5.71
CA ILE A 4 15.57 22.37 -6.57
C ILE A 4 14.39 23.02 -5.84
N ASN A 5 13.71 23.98 -6.50
CA ASN A 5 12.48 24.61 -6.01
C ASN A 5 11.30 23.61 -6.17
N PRO A 6 10.65 23.18 -5.07
CA PRO A 6 9.60 22.19 -5.09
C PRO A 6 8.18 22.76 -5.25
N SER A 7 8.04 24.03 -5.62
CA SER A 7 6.73 24.74 -5.61
C SER A 7 5.70 24.13 -6.57
N VAL A 8 6.13 23.63 -7.72
CA VAL A 8 5.26 23.02 -8.72
C VAL A 8 4.92 21.58 -8.29
N PRO A 9 3.64 21.20 -8.14
CA PRO A 9 3.29 19.83 -7.82
C PRO A 9 3.54 18.89 -9.01
N ALA A 10 3.62 17.58 -8.72
CA ALA A 10 3.75 16.55 -9.76
C ALA A 10 2.57 15.57 -9.70
N VAL A 11 2.05 15.18 -10.86
CA VAL A 11 1.04 14.13 -11.06
C VAL A 11 1.69 12.95 -11.76
N VAL A 12 1.61 11.77 -11.18
CA VAL A 12 2.23 10.54 -11.69
C VAL A 12 1.14 9.57 -12.13
N LEU A 13 1.12 9.23 -13.41
CA LEU A 13 0.18 8.28 -14.01
C LEU A 13 0.76 6.88 -13.98
N GLY A 14 0.12 5.96 -13.24
CA GLY A 14 0.63 4.64 -12.87
C GLY A 14 1.44 4.70 -11.57
N PHE A 15 0.87 4.18 -10.47
CA PHE A 15 1.45 4.38 -9.13
C PHE A 15 1.90 3.06 -8.47
N HIS A 16 2.39 2.13 -9.31
CA HIS A 16 3.11 0.95 -8.88
C HIS A 16 4.53 1.32 -8.38
N TYR A 17 5.47 0.40 -8.23
CA TYR A 17 6.80 0.72 -7.66
C TYR A 17 7.59 1.77 -8.45
N GLY A 18 7.40 1.88 -9.78
CA GLY A 18 7.98 2.98 -10.56
C GLY A 18 7.45 4.35 -10.13
N GLY A 19 6.12 4.49 -10.06
CA GLY A 19 5.47 5.71 -9.57
C GLY A 19 5.77 5.99 -8.09
N LEU A 20 5.88 4.96 -7.25
CA LEU A 20 6.35 5.09 -5.87
C LEU A 20 7.78 5.64 -5.82
N GLY A 21 8.66 5.15 -6.70
CA GLY A 21 10.03 5.66 -6.83
C GLY A 21 10.05 7.17 -7.14
N ILE A 22 9.19 7.63 -8.08
CA ILE A 22 9.05 9.05 -8.40
C ILE A 22 8.55 9.85 -7.19
N ALA A 23 7.52 9.35 -6.49
CA ALA A 23 7.01 9.99 -5.29
C ALA A 23 8.09 10.17 -4.21
N ARG A 24 8.91 9.14 -3.99
CA ARG A 24 10.05 9.20 -3.06
C ARG A 24 11.14 10.16 -3.54
N SER A 25 11.49 10.10 -4.82
CA SER A 25 12.53 10.94 -5.40
C SER A 25 12.18 12.42 -5.28
N LEU A 26 11.05 12.83 -5.81
CA LEU A 26 10.59 14.22 -5.81
C LEU A 26 10.10 14.66 -4.42
N GLY A 27 9.42 13.79 -3.70
CA GLY A 27 8.89 14.09 -2.37
C GLY A 27 9.98 14.35 -1.31
N ARG A 28 11.16 13.72 -1.43
CA ARG A 28 12.34 14.03 -0.59
C ARG A 28 12.88 15.44 -0.82
N LEU A 29 12.62 16.02 -2.00
CA LEU A 29 12.92 17.43 -2.31
C LEU A 29 11.83 18.38 -1.82
N GLY A 30 10.71 17.88 -1.30
CA GLY A 30 9.58 18.67 -0.86
C GLY A 30 8.47 18.85 -1.92
N VAL A 31 8.63 18.32 -3.13
CA VAL A 31 7.59 18.37 -4.18
C VAL A 31 6.33 17.62 -3.71
N ARG A 32 5.17 18.23 -3.90
CA ARG A 32 3.87 17.60 -3.61
C ARG A 32 3.50 16.64 -4.73
N VAL A 33 3.62 15.34 -4.49
CA VAL A 33 3.35 14.31 -5.51
C VAL A 33 1.95 13.73 -5.34
N HIS A 34 1.19 13.70 -6.43
CA HIS A 34 -0.13 13.11 -6.57
C HIS A 34 -0.04 11.87 -7.45
N GLY A 35 -0.48 10.72 -6.93
CA GLY A 35 -0.48 9.46 -7.67
C GLY A 35 -1.85 9.16 -8.26
N VAL A 36 -1.88 8.66 -9.50
CA VAL A 36 -3.06 8.14 -10.19
C VAL A 36 -2.83 6.65 -10.47
N ASP A 37 -3.74 5.79 -10.06
CA ASP A 37 -3.68 4.35 -10.31
C ASP A 37 -5.08 3.74 -10.27
N ARG A 38 -5.34 2.71 -11.08
CA ARG A 38 -6.61 1.98 -11.11
C ARG A 38 -6.88 1.19 -9.82
N ASP A 39 -5.83 0.74 -9.16
CA ASP A 39 -5.94 -0.05 -7.93
C ASP A 39 -5.93 0.83 -6.69
N ARG A 40 -7.11 1.03 -6.07
CA ARG A 40 -7.24 1.75 -4.80
C ARG A 40 -6.30 1.23 -3.70
N ARG A 41 -5.86 -0.02 -3.81
CA ARG A 41 -4.96 -0.68 -2.86
C ARG A 41 -3.51 -0.66 -3.32
N ALA A 42 -3.14 0.10 -4.36
CA ALA A 42 -1.77 0.21 -4.82
C ALA A 42 -0.82 0.56 -3.65
N PRO A 43 0.28 -0.19 -3.46
CA PRO A 43 1.20 0.06 -2.33
C PRO A 43 1.77 1.47 -2.33
N GLY A 44 1.96 2.06 -3.50
CA GLY A 44 2.43 3.44 -3.65
C GLY A 44 1.57 4.48 -2.93
N PHE A 45 0.25 4.30 -2.88
CA PHE A 45 -0.65 5.19 -2.16
C PHE A 45 -0.42 5.22 -0.64
N ALA A 46 0.29 4.23 -0.08
CA ALA A 46 0.66 4.22 1.33
C ALA A 46 1.90 5.06 1.64
N SER A 47 2.63 5.53 0.63
CA SER A 47 3.84 6.32 0.82
C SER A 47 3.55 7.64 1.55
N ARG A 48 4.45 8.01 2.48
CA ARG A 48 4.41 9.34 3.10
C ARG A 48 4.61 10.49 2.12
N TYR A 49 5.17 10.19 0.95
CA TYR A 49 5.43 11.15 -0.13
C TYR A 49 4.27 11.26 -1.12
N CYS A 50 3.24 10.40 -1.04
CA CYS A 50 1.99 10.56 -1.78
C CYS A 50 1.09 11.56 -1.07
N ARG A 51 0.95 12.77 -1.62
CA ARG A 51 0.11 13.85 -1.05
C ARG A 51 -1.35 13.76 -1.50
N GLY A 52 -1.59 13.15 -2.66
CA GLY A 52 -2.93 12.88 -3.16
C GLY A 52 -2.98 11.52 -3.85
N ALA A 53 -3.98 10.68 -3.49
CA ALA A 53 -4.23 9.39 -4.11
C ALA A 53 -5.52 9.48 -4.93
N HIS A 54 -5.40 9.28 -6.24
CA HIS A 54 -6.51 9.36 -7.18
C HIS A 54 -6.71 8.00 -7.84
N VAL A 55 -7.92 7.45 -7.74
CA VAL A 55 -8.24 6.16 -8.35
C VAL A 55 -8.85 6.40 -9.71
N TRP A 56 -8.08 6.07 -10.76
CA TRP A 56 -8.48 6.19 -12.15
C TRP A 56 -7.70 5.21 -13.02
N ASP A 57 -8.37 4.59 -14.00
CA ASP A 57 -7.72 3.67 -14.95
C ASP A 57 -7.44 4.40 -16.27
N CYS A 58 -6.27 5.00 -16.38
CA CYS A 58 -5.84 5.70 -17.61
C CYS A 58 -5.65 4.77 -18.82
N GLU A 59 -5.64 3.44 -18.62
CA GLU A 59 -5.42 2.47 -19.71
C GLU A 59 -6.73 1.92 -20.29
N GLN A 60 -7.81 1.85 -19.49
CA GLN A 60 -9.07 1.23 -19.88
C GLN A 60 -10.23 2.23 -19.98
N ALA A 61 -10.14 3.36 -19.27
CA ALA A 61 -11.16 4.38 -19.34
C ALA A 61 -11.17 5.05 -20.73
N PRO A 62 -12.33 5.52 -21.22
CA PRO A 62 -12.39 6.32 -22.44
C PRO A 62 -11.44 7.53 -22.37
N VAL A 63 -10.82 7.85 -23.50
CA VAL A 63 -9.84 8.94 -23.57
C VAL A 63 -10.45 10.27 -23.15
N ALA A 64 -11.66 10.58 -23.63
CA ALA A 64 -12.37 11.83 -23.29
C ALA A 64 -12.60 11.97 -21.77
N ASP A 65 -13.00 10.88 -21.10
CA ASP A 65 -13.21 10.87 -19.64
C ASP A 65 -11.90 11.06 -18.90
N THR A 66 -10.80 10.46 -19.41
CA THR A 66 -9.47 10.61 -18.82
C THR A 66 -8.95 12.04 -18.95
N LEU A 67 -9.16 12.69 -20.10
CA LEU A 67 -8.81 14.10 -20.30
C LEU A 67 -9.62 15.01 -19.37
N THR A 68 -10.92 14.76 -19.23
CA THR A 68 -11.78 15.50 -18.29
C THR A 68 -11.29 15.33 -16.86
N PHE A 69 -11.00 14.09 -16.43
CA PHE A 69 -10.43 13.81 -15.10
C PHE A 69 -9.11 14.55 -14.87
N LEU A 70 -8.21 14.58 -15.87
CA LEU A 70 -6.93 15.27 -15.76
C LEU A 70 -7.11 16.79 -15.72
N ASP A 71 -7.97 17.38 -16.55
CA ASP A 71 -8.26 18.81 -16.53
C ASP A 71 -8.82 19.24 -15.15
N ASP A 72 -9.77 18.49 -14.60
CA ASP A 72 -10.31 18.74 -13.26
C ASP A 72 -9.27 18.59 -12.16
N LEU A 73 -8.37 17.62 -12.28
CA LEU A 73 -7.24 17.49 -11.36
C LEU A 73 -6.29 18.68 -11.49
N GLY A 74 -5.96 19.09 -12.70
CA GLY A 74 -5.14 20.26 -12.99
C GLY A 74 -5.74 21.57 -12.46
N LYS A 75 -7.04 21.79 -12.62
CA LYS A 75 -7.74 22.95 -12.03
C LYS A 75 -7.57 23.01 -10.50
N ARG A 76 -7.65 21.86 -9.80
CA ARG A 76 -7.50 21.80 -8.34
C ARG A 76 -6.07 22.01 -7.86
N LEU A 77 -5.08 21.58 -8.64
CA LEU A 77 -3.66 21.62 -8.24
C LEU A 77 -2.94 22.90 -8.69
N GLY A 78 -3.49 23.61 -9.66
CA GLY A 78 -2.77 24.58 -10.46
C GLY A 78 -1.87 23.87 -11.49
N ARG A 79 -0.93 24.59 -12.09
CA ARG A 79 0.01 24.01 -13.06
C ARG A 79 0.90 22.96 -12.41
N ALA A 80 0.93 21.73 -12.93
CA ALA A 80 1.65 20.60 -12.36
C ALA A 80 2.53 19.89 -13.40
N VAL A 81 3.59 19.22 -12.95
CA VAL A 81 4.38 18.33 -13.81
C VAL A 81 3.63 17.01 -13.96
N LEU A 82 3.41 16.55 -15.21
CA LEU A 82 2.74 15.28 -15.51
C LEU A 82 3.76 14.23 -15.94
N ILE A 83 3.77 13.10 -15.24
CA ILE A 83 4.78 12.05 -15.46
C ILE A 83 4.09 10.71 -15.71
N PRO A 84 4.06 10.20 -16.95
CA PRO A 84 3.58 8.87 -17.26
C PRO A 84 4.62 7.81 -16.85
N THR A 85 4.14 6.65 -16.36
CA THR A 85 4.98 5.48 -16.01
C THR A 85 4.56 4.21 -16.75
N THR A 86 3.54 4.28 -17.60
CA THR A 86 3.12 3.20 -18.50
C THR A 86 3.13 3.67 -19.94
N ASP A 87 3.27 2.73 -20.89
CA ASP A 87 3.32 3.03 -22.31
C ASP A 87 2.01 3.67 -22.79
N ALA A 88 0.87 3.15 -22.34
CA ALA A 88 -0.44 3.71 -22.66
C ALA A 88 -0.59 5.17 -22.18
N ALA A 89 -0.12 5.47 -20.95
CA ALA A 89 -0.15 6.84 -20.45
C ALA A 89 0.82 7.76 -21.20
N ALA A 90 1.99 7.26 -21.64
CA ALA A 90 2.93 8.04 -22.44
C ALA A 90 2.35 8.40 -23.82
N VAL A 91 1.69 7.43 -24.47
CA VAL A 91 0.99 7.64 -25.73
C VAL A 91 -0.14 8.66 -25.57
N LEU A 92 -0.99 8.49 -24.54
CA LEU A 92 -2.10 9.42 -24.25
C LEU A 92 -1.59 10.85 -24.04
N VAL A 93 -0.54 11.03 -23.24
CA VAL A 93 0.03 12.37 -22.99
C VAL A 93 0.61 12.99 -24.26
N ALA A 94 1.27 12.20 -25.10
CA ALA A 94 1.84 12.70 -26.35
C ALA A 94 0.76 13.06 -27.39
N GLU A 95 -0.29 12.26 -27.52
CA GLU A 95 -1.37 12.46 -28.49
C GLU A 95 -2.30 13.63 -28.14
N HIS A 96 -2.50 13.88 -26.84
CA HIS A 96 -3.36 14.94 -26.33
C HIS A 96 -2.57 16.08 -25.69
N ALA A 97 -1.35 16.32 -26.19
CA ALA A 97 -0.45 17.30 -25.63
C ALA A 97 -1.04 18.72 -25.60
N ASP A 98 -1.78 19.13 -26.64
CA ASP A 98 -2.35 20.48 -26.74
C ASP A 98 -3.49 20.67 -25.69
N GLU A 99 -4.29 19.65 -25.45
CA GLU A 99 -5.35 19.66 -24.46
C GLU A 99 -4.81 19.68 -23.02
N LEU A 100 -3.66 19.03 -22.78
CA LEU A 100 -3.05 18.92 -21.44
C LEU A 100 -2.14 20.10 -21.07
N THR A 101 -1.53 20.77 -22.07
CA THR A 101 -0.57 21.88 -21.86
C THR A 101 -1.11 23.05 -21.01
N PRO A 102 -2.41 23.44 -21.06
CA PRO A 102 -2.91 24.50 -20.18
C PRO A 102 -2.77 24.21 -18.68
N ARG A 103 -2.72 22.93 -18.31
CA ARG A 103 -2.68 22.49 -16.90
C ARG A 103 -1.37 21.84 -16.50
N PHE A 104 -0.65 21.24 -17.43
CA PHE A 104 0.49 20.40 -17.12
C PHE A 104 1.76 20.80 -17.88
N LEU A 105 2.90 20.51 -17.21
CA LEU A 105 4.23 20.57 -17.79
C LEU A 105 4.70 19.13 -18.04
N PHE A 106 5.06 18.82 -19.25
CA PHE A 106 5.58 17.51 -19.68
C PHE A 106 6.40 17.68 -20.97
N PRO A 107 7.32 16.74 -21.30
CA PRO A 107 7.99 16.74 -22.60
C PRO A 107 6.97 16.57 -23.73
N ARG A 108 7.23 17.18 -24.88
CA ARG A 108 6.34 17.11 -26.05
C ARG A 108 6.97 16.35 -27.20
N PRO A 109 7.28 15.05 -27.05
CA PRO A 109 7.77 14.24 -28.16
C PRO A 109 6.72 14.12 -29.25
N SER A 110 7.14 13.85 -30.48
CA SER A 110 6.20 13.52 -31.54
C SER A 110 5.33 12.31 -31.17
N PRO A 111 3.99 12.40 -31.20
CA PRO A 111 3.11 11.28 -30.95
C PRO A 111 3.42 10.06 -31.81
N ARG A 112 3.81 10.28 -33.08
CA ARG A 112 4.23 9.22 -34.00
C ARG A 112 5.46 8.48 -33.47
N VAL A 113 6.45 9.19 -32.95
CA VAL A 113 7.68 8.58 -32.38
C VAL A 113 7.35 7.79 -31.08
N VAL A 114 6.55 8.37 -30.18
CA VAL A 114 6.16 7.66 -28.95
C VAL A 114 5.42 6.38 -29.28
N ARG A 115 4.43 6.44 -30.18
CA ARG A 115 3.67 5.27 -30.61
C ARG A 115 4.56 4.23 -31.27
N ALA A 116 5.50 4.65 -32.14
CA ALA A 116 6.44 3.74 -32.78
C ALA A 116 7.37 3.05 -31.76
N LEU A 117 7.86 3.77 -30.75
CA LEU A 117 8.70 3.20 -29.69
C LEU A 117 7.95 2.23 -28.77
N THR A 118 6.61 2.27 -28.72
CA THR A 118 5.79 1.32 -27.96
C THR A 118 5.32 0.12 -28.78
N ASP A 119 5.51 0.12 -30.10
CA ASP A 119 5.18 -0.98 -30.99
C ASP A 119 6.44 -1.76 -31.41
N LYS A 120 6.52 -3.05 -31.10
CA LYS A 120 7.71 -3.88 -31.37
C LYS A 120 8.06 -4.00 -32.83
N ARG A 121 7.07 -3.95 -33.73
CA ARG A 121 7.31 -4.02 -35.18
C ARG A 121 7.93 -2.71 -35.68
N GLU A 122 7.39 -1.59 -35.22
CA GLU A 122 7.92 -0.27 -35.56
C GLU A 122 9.31 -0.04 -34.98
N VAL A 123 9.55 -0.46 -33.71
CA VAL A 123 10.90 -0.42 -33.11
C VAL A 123 11.92 -1.17 -33.95
N PHE A 124 11.57 -2.39 -34.38
CA PHE A 124 12.47 -3.20 -35.21
C PHE A 124 12.77 -2.49 -36.58
N ARG A 125 11.75 -1.94 -37.23
CA ARG A 125 11.89 -1.15 -38.48
C ARG A 125 12.77 0.06 -38.26
N LEU A 126 12.50 0.88 -37.25
CA LEU A 126 13.28 2.07 -36.93
C LEU A 126 14.75 1.73 -36.59
N ALA A 127 14.98 0.66 -35.85
CA ALA A 127 16.33 0.22 -35.53
C ALA A 127 17.12 -0.15 -36.80
N GLN A 128 16.49 -0.87 -37.75
CA GLN A 128 17.12 -1.20 -39.04
C GLN A 128 17.39 0.04 -39.87
N GLU A 129 16.44 0.98 -39.96
CA GLU A 129 16.60 2.24 -40.74
C GLU A 129 17.76 3.08 -40.21
N HIS A 130 18.01 3.05 -38.88
CA HIS A 130 19.07 3.85 -38.27
C HIS A 130 20.33 3.05 -37.90
N GLY A 131 20.44 1.80 -38.39
CA GLY A 131 21.64 0.98 -38.20
C GLY A 131 21.88 0.54 -36.75
N VAL A 132 20.82 0.49 -35.93
CA VAL A 132 20.91 0.00 -34.55
C VAL A 132 20.80 -1.52 -34.55
N PRO A 133 21.80 -2.25 -33.99
CA PRO A 133 21.77 -3.70 -33.99
C PRO A 133 20.56 -4.25 -33.20
N THR A 134 19.86 -5.23 -33.80
CA THR A 134 18.74 -5.95 -33.18
C THR A 134 18.95 -7.45 -33.31
N PRO A 135 18.36 -8.28 -32.44
CA PRO A 135 18.24 -9.70 -32.72
C PRO A 135 17.48 -9.91 -34.04
N ALA A 136 17.82 -10.93 -34.82
CA ALA A 136 17.03 -11.28 -36.01
C ALA A 136 15.58 -11.60 -35.59
N ALA A 137 14.61 -10.98 -36.24
CA ALA A 137 13.21 -11.16 -35.91
C ALA A 137 12.31 -11.13 -37.15
N VAL A 138 11.16 -11.80 -37.07
CA VAL A 138 10.09 -11.77 -38.06
C VAL A 138 8.73 -11.65 -37.37
N PHE A 139 7.80 -11.01 -38.02
CA PHE A 139 6.41 -10.83 -37.59
C PHE A 139 5.52 -11.61 -38.56
N PRO A 140 5.38 -12.94 -38.40
CA PRO A 140 4.72 -13.79 -39.37
C PRO A 140 3.23 -13.47 -39.44
N ARG A 141 2.68 -13.55 -40.65
CA ARG A 141 1.25 -13.46 -40.92
C ARG A 141 0.69 -14.80 -41.43
N SER A 142 1.59 -15.70 -41.77
CA SER A 142 1.26 -17.01 -42.29
C SER A 142 2.22 -18.10 -41.77
N ARG A 143 1.85 -19.35 -41.95
CA ARG A 143 2.75 -20.47 -41.67
C ARG A 143 3.98 -20.48 -42.59
N ASP A 144 3.84 -19.99 -43.80
CA ASP A 144 4.94 -19.91 -44.76
C ASP A 144 6.00 -18.90 -44.34
N ASP A 145 5.60 -17.77 -43.75
CA ASP A 145 6.55 -16.81 -43.14
C ASP A 145 7.37 -17.46 -42.02
N VAL A 146 6.74 -18.35 -41.24
CA VAL A 146 7.44 -19.09 -40.17
C VAL A 146 8.44 -20.08 -40.81
N LEU A 147 8.05 -20.80 -41.84
CA LEU A 147 8.93 -21.77 -42.55
C LEU A 147 10.10 -21.03 -43.21
N GLN A 148 9.87 -19.89 -43.82
CA GLN A 148 10.91 -19.03 -44.39
C GLN A 148 11.91 -18.56 -43.32
N PHE A 149 11.43 -18.16 -42.14
CA PHE A 149 12.30 -17.80 -41.03
C PHE A 149 13.13 -19.00 -40.55
N LEU A 150 12.49 -20.16 -40.41
CA LEU A 150 13.13 -21.41 -39.97
C LEU A 150 14.26 -21.87 -40.88
N SER A 151 14.18 -21.59 -42.19
CA SER A 151 15.23 -21.97 -43.17
C SER A 151 16.59 -21.26 -42.88
N ARG A 152 16.59 -20.19 -42.08
CA ARG A 152 17.74 -19.37 -41.74
C ARG A 152 18.02 -19.29 -40.23
N ALA A 153 17.06 -19.75 -39.41
CA ALA A 153 17.13 -19.60 -37.97
C ALA A 153 18.04 -20.67 -37.34
N SER A 154 18.84 -20.24 -36.37
CA SER A 154 19.56 -21.12 -35.46
C SER A 154 18.79 -21.24 -34.13
N PHE A 155 18.55 -22.50 -33.69
CA PHE A 155 17.91 -22.73 -32.41
C PHE A 155 18.87 -22.53 -31.23
N PRO A 156 18.31 -22.09 -30.04
CA PRO A 156 16.92 -21.89 -29.76
C PRO A 156 16.34 -20.61 -30.38
N VAL A 157 15.00 -20.58 -30.62
CA VAL A 157 14.24 -19.46 -31.12
C VAL A 157 13.20 -19.02 -30.08
N MET A 158 12.98 -17.74 -30.01
CA MET A 158 12.04 -17.14 -29.04
C MET A 158 10.72 -16.80 -29.75
N LEU A 159 9.63 -17.40 -29.29
CA LEU A 159 8.27 -17.06 -29.67
C LEU A 159 7.73 -16.05 -28.65
N LYS A 160 7.48 -14.80 -29.07
CA LYS A 160 7.07 -13.69 -28.20
C LYS A 160 5.75 -13.10 -28.67
N ALA A 161 4.96 -12.58 -27.73
CA ALA A 161 3.81 -11.76 -28.07
C ALA A 161 4.21 -10.35 -28.50
N ILE A 162 3.56 -9.79 -29.51
CA ILE A 162 3.60 -8.37 -29.86
C ILE A 162 2.89 -7.59 -28.72
N ASN A 163 1.65 -8.03 -28.38
CA ASN A 163 0.94 -7.56 -27.19
C ASN A 163 0.96 -8.66 -26.10
N PRO A 164 1.85 -8.53 -25.09
CA PRO A 164 2.01 -9.56 -24.06
C PRO A 164 0.77 -9.81 -23.22
N THR A 165 -0.02 -8.75 -22.93
CA THR A 165 -1.23 -8.87 -22.08
C THR A 165 -2.31 -9.73 -22.75
N ARG A 166 -2.45 -9.60 -24.08
CA ARG A 166 -3.41 -10.39 -24.87
C ARG A 166 -3.05 -11.89 -24.85
N LEU A 167 -1.78 -12.22 -25.11
CA LEU A 167 -1.32 -13.61 -25.10
C LEU A 167 -1.38 -14.22 -23.71
N GLU A 168 -0.97 -13.47 -22.68
CA GLU A 168 -0.96 -13.95 -21.29
C GLU A 168 -2.37 -14.30 -20.77
N ARG A 169 -3.38 -13.52 -21.12
CA ARG A 169 -4.78 -13.82 -20.77
C ARG A 169 -5.26 -15.15 -21.35
N ARG A 170 -4.80 -15.51 -22.55
CA ARG A 170 -5.21 -16.70 -23.26
C ARG A 170 -4.38 -17.93 -22.90
N THR A 171 -3.07 -17.79 -22.79
CA THR A 171 -2.13 -18.91 -22.66
C THR A 171 -1.46 -19.00 -21.29
N GLY A 172 -1.58 -17.98 -20.46
CA GLY A 172 -0.83 -17.82 -19.22
C GLY A 172 0.67 -17.49 -19.42
N ARG A 173 1.10 -17.25 -20.66
CA ARG A 173 2.51 -17.00 -21.02
C ARG A 173 2.66 -15.74 -21.88
N ARG A 174 3.81 -15.11 -21.81
CA ARG A 174 4.17 -13.94 -22.63
C ARG A 174 5.18 -14.26 -23.72
N LEU A 175 5.95 -15.31 -23.51
CA LEU A 175 6.98 -15.80 -24.41
C LEU A 175 7.25 -17.27 -24.16
N LEU A 176 7.88 -17.93 -25.15
CA LEU A 176 8.40 -19.28 -25.05
C LEU A 176 9.74 -19.33 -25.80
N VAL A 177 10.72 -20.05 -25.25
CA VAL A 177 11.95 -20.42 -25.94
C VAL A 177 11.75 -21.83 -26.47
N THR A 178 11.85 -22.00 -27.78
CA THR A 178 11.69 -23.29 -28.49
C THR A 178 13.06 -23.80 -28.93
N HIS A 179 13.24 -25.09 -28.87
CA HIS A 179 14.54 -25.74 -29.19
C HIS A 179 14.52 -26.51 -30.50
N THR A 180 13.33 -26.72 -31.07
CA THR A 180 13.17 -27.41 -32.36
C THR A 180 12.13 -26.72 -33.24
N ALA A 181 12.21 -26.94 -34.56
CA ALA A 181 11.24 -26.43 -35.51
C ALA A 181 9.83 -26.97 -35.26
N GLU A 182 9.72 -28.24 -34.89
CA GLU A 182 8.44 -28.91 -34.57
C GLU A 182 7.75 -28.26 -33.37
N GLU A 183 8.53 -27.99 -32.28
CA GLU A 183 8.03 -27.33 -31.10
C GLU A 183 7.53 -25.91 -31.44
N LEU A 184 8.30 -25.18 -32.24
CA LEU A 184 7.95 -23.82 -32.65
C LEU A 184 6.66 -23.80 -33.47
N LEU A 185 6.57 -24.65 -34.51
CA LEU A 185 5.42 -24.73 -35.41
C LEU A 185 4.15 -25.13 -34.67
N ARG A 186 4.25 -26.07 -33.72
CA ARG A 186 3.13 -26.49 -32.89
C ARG A 186 2.62 -25.32 -32.06
N HIS A 187 3.51 -24.64 -31.32
CA HIS A 187 3.09 -23.51 -30.47
C HIS A 187 2.66 -22.27 -31.26
N TYR A 188 3.23 -22.04 -32.44
CA TYR A 188 2.75 -21.02 -33.33
C TYR A 188 1.31 -21.28 -33.76
N GLY A 189 0.98 -22.53 -34.19
CA GLY A 189 -0.37 -22.92 -34.54
C GLY A 189 -1.38 -22.86 -33.39
N GLU A 190 -0.94 -23.14 -32.15
CA GLU A 190 -1.77 -23.04 -30.95
C GLU A 190 -2.00 -21.59 -30.49
N TRP A 191 -1.01 -20.72 -30.67
CA TRP A 191 -0.97 -19.39 -30.04
C TRP A 191 -1.28 -18.25 -31.00
N GLU A 192 -1.15 -18.44 -32.31
CA GLU A 192 -1.47 -17.38 -33.26
C GLU A 192 -2.99 -17.24 -33.46
N GLU A 193 -3.40 -16.03 -33.74
CA GLU A 193 -4.77 -15.67 -34.05
C GLU A 193 -4.82 -15.15 -35.50
N ALA A 194 -5.43 -15.91 -36.39
CA ALA A 194 -5.42 -15.63 -37.84
C ALA A 194 -5.93 -14.21 -38.17
N ASP A 195 -7.01 -13.79 -37.50
CA ASP A 195 -7.65 -12.48 -37.75
C ASP A 195 -6.89 -11.29 -37.12
N ALA A 196 -6.01 -11.56 -36.17
CA ALA A 196 -5.27 -10.51 -35.46
C ALA A 196 -3.90 -11.01 -34.98
N PRO A 197 -2.94 -11.19 -35.91
CA PRO A 197 -1.60 -11.71 -35.62
C PRO A 197 -0.92 -11.00 -34.47
N ASN A 198 -0.51 -11.76 -33.46
CA ASN A 198 0.05 -11.24 -32.21
C ASN A 198 1.41 -11.85 -31.85
N LEU A 199 2.01 -12.66 -32.71
CA LEU A 199 3.27 -13.32 -32.44
C LEU A 199 4.42 -12.70 -33.25
N MET A 200 5.61 -12.74 -32.66
CA MET A 200 6.88 -12.54 -33.32
C MET A 200 7.83 -13.68 -33.01
N LEU A 201 8.62 -14.08 -34.00
CA LEU A 201 9.73 -14.98 -33.84
C LEU A 201 11.00 -14.17 -33.72
N GLN A 202 11.82 -14.47 -32.73
CA GLN A 202 13.05 -13.75 -32.50
C GLN A 202 14.19 -14.72 -32.19
N GLU A 203 15.34 -14.43 -32.76
CA GLU A 203 16.58 -15.09 -32.42
C GLU A 203 16.82 -15.05 -30.89
N TYR A 204 17.22 -16.17 -30.32
CA TYR A 204 17.64 -16.22 -28.93
C TYR A 204 19.14 -15.91 -28.84
N ILE A 205 19.47 -14.79 -28.19
CA ILE A 205 20.85 -14.44 -27.92
C ILE A 205 21.30 -15.18 -26.64
N PRO A 206 22.30 -16.07 -26.71
CA PRO A 206 22.80 -16.79 -25.54
C PRO A 206 23.37 -15.85 -24.47
N GLY A 207 23.40 -16.34 -23.24
CA GLY A 207 23.96 -15.62 -22.10
C GLY A 207 23.01 -15.63 -20.90
N ASP A 208 23.54 -15.25 -19.76
CA ASP A 208 22.77 -15.08 -18.52
C ASP A 208 22.18 -13.67 -18.39
N ASP A 209 21.61 -13.34 -17.26
CA ASP A 209 20.98 -12.02 -17.05
C ASP A 209 22.00 -10.89 -17.07
N THR A 210 23.27 -11.16 -16.76
CA THR A 210 24.33 -10.13 -16.73
C THR A 210 24.75 -9.65 -18.13
N THR A 211 24.30 -10.35 -19.18
CA THR A 211 24.47 -9.87 -20.57
C THR A 211 23.47 -8.77 -20.93
N ILE A 212 22.47 -8.47 -20.07
CA ILE A 212 21.44 -7.47 -20.32
C ILE A 212 21.84 -6.15 -19.69
N TRP A 213 21.95 -5.14 -20.55
CA TRP A 213 22.29 -3.78 -20.19
C TRP A 213 21.06 -2.86 -20.32
N MET A 214 21.05 -1.83 -19.53
CA MET A 214 19.99 -0.82 -19.51
C MET A 214 20.59 0.56 -19.66
N PHE A 215 19.85 1.45 -20.33
CA PHE A 215 20.11 2.88 -20.32
C PHE A 215 18.85 3.60 -19.84
N ASN A 216 19.02 4.57 -18.96
CA ASN A 216 17.99 5.49 -18.53
C ASN A 216 18.47 6.92 -18.76
N GLY A 217 17.69 7.74 -19.46
CA GLY A 217 18.11 9.10 -19.75
C GLY A 217 16.98 10.08 -19.96
N VAL A 218 17.34 11.37 -19.97
CA VAL A 218 16.46 12.50 -20.25
C VAL A 218 17.00 13.22 -21.48
N PHE A 219 16.15 13.44 -22.45
CA PHE A 219 16.44 14.16 -23.70
C PHE A 219 15.64 15.46 -23.72
N ASN A 220 16.31 16.58 -23.96
CA ASN A 220 15.70 17.90 -24.03
C ASN A 220 14.95 18.15 -25.36
N GLU A 221 14.43 19.35 -25.56
CA GLU A 221 13.69 19.74 -26.75
C GLU A 221 14.52 19.71 -28.05
N TRP A 222 15.85 19.69 -27.95
CA TRP A 222 16.78 19.53 -29.08
C TRP A 222 17.26 18.09 -29.26
N SER A 223 16.69 17.14 -28.52
CA SER A 223 17.10 15.73 -28.52
C SER A 223 18.51 15.48 -27.98
N GLU A 224 19.06 16.43 -27.21
CA GLU A 224 20.33 16.26 -26.52
C GLU A 224 20.10 15.49 -25.22
N CYS A 225 20.98 14.52 -24.91
CA CYS A 225 20.94 13.78 -23.67
C CYS A 225 21.48 14.63 -22.53
N VAL A 226 20.59 15.21 -21.72
CA VAL A 226 20.98 16.06 -20.58
C VAL A 226 21.32 15.25 -19.33
N ALA A 227 20.84 14.01 -19.23
CA ALA A 227 21.22 13.05 -18.21
C ALA A 227 21.11 11.63 -18.78
N GLY A 228 22.15 10.83 -18.65
CA GLY A 228 22.20 9.45 -19.10
C GLY A 228 22.94 8.55 -18.13
N PHE A 229 22.39 7.39 -17.85
CA PHE A 229 22.93 6.38 -16.95
C PHE A 229 22.86 5.02 -17.63
N THR A 230 23.88 4.19 -17.39
CA THR A 230 23.90 2.80 -17.80
C THR A 230 23.93 1.86 -16.61
N GLY A 231 23.51 0.63 -16.81
CA GLY A 231 23.54 -0.40 -15.79
C GLY A 231 23.23 -1.78 -16.33
N GLN A 232 23.42 -2.77 -15.48
CA GLN A 232 23.36 -4.17 -15.84
C GLN A 232 22.31 -4.89 -14.99
N LYS A 233 21.57 -5.81 -15.58
CA LYS A 233 20.72 -6.74 -14.82
C LYS A 233 21.58 -7.79 -14.17
N LEU A 234 21.44 -7.98 -12.86
CA LEU A 234 22.01 -9.11 -12.16
C LEU A 234 21.02 -10.26 -12.06
N ARG A 235 19.72 -9.94 -11.96
CA ARG A 235 18.61 -10.89 -12.00
C ARG A 235 17.36 -10.27 -12.59
N GLN A 236 16.52 -11.11 -13.17
CA GLN A 236 15.23 -10.71 -13.74
C GLN A 236 14.09 -11.65 -13.29
N HIS A 237 12.88 -11.14 -13.32
CA HIS A 237 11.67 -11.90 -13.02
C HIS A 237 10.56 -11.59 -14.05
N PRO A 238 9.96 -12.62 -14.69
CA PRO A 238 10.30 -14.05 -14.69
C PRO A 238 11.71 -14.34 -15.23
N VAL A 239 12.27 -15.49 -14.83
CA VAL A 239 13.56 -15.95 -15.37
C VAL A 239 13.48 -16.11 -16.90
N HIS A 240 14.52 -15.72 -17.65
CA HIS A 240 14.65 -15.77 -19.11
C HIS A 240 13.85 -14.73 -19.93
N GLY A 241 13.23 -13.73 -19.36
CA GLY A 241 12.52 -12.72 -20.16
C GLY A 241 11.67 -11.75 -19.36
N GLY A 242 12.14 -11.33 -18.20
CA GLY A 242 11.40 -10.47 -17.29
C GLY A 242 12.00 -9.09 -17.08
N ALA A 243 11.32 -8.33 -16.22
CA ALA A 243 11.83 -7.06 -15.70
C ALA A 243 12.99 -7.29 -14.72
N THR A 244 13.84 -6.28 -14.52
CA THR A 244 14.93 -6.33 -13.54
C THR A 244 14.40 -6.56 -12.14
N SER A 245 14.85 -7.64 -11.47
CA SER A 245 14.57 -7.86 -10.05
C SER A 245 15.72 -7.43 -9.16
N LEU A 246 16.97 -7.55 -9.65
CA LEU A 246 18.17 -6.97 -9.05
C LEU A 246 19.05 -6.39 -10.16
N GLY A 247 19.45 -5.14 -10.03
CA GLY A 247 20.32 -4.45 -10.98
C GLY A 247 21.49 -3.75 -10.31
N VAL A 248 22.50 -3.42 -11.11
CA VAL A 248 23.67 -2.63 -10.70
C VAL A 248 23.90 -1.48 -11.68
N CYS A 249 24.17 -0.29 -11.14
CA CYS A 249 24.63 0.84 -11.94
C CYS A 249 26.09 0.59 -12.34
N ALA A 250 26.34 0.55 -13.64
CA ALA A 250 27.65 0.28 -14.21
C ALA A 250 27.80 1.07 -15.51
N ASP A 251 29.00 1.57 -15.77
CA ASP A 251 29.28 2.33 -16.98
C ASP A 251 29.37 1.41 -18.20
N ASN A 252 28.72 1.85 -19.30
CA ASN A 252 28.80 1.22 -20.61
C ASN A 252 28.70 2.29 -21.70
N PRO A 253 29.84 2.86 -22.14
CA PRO A 253 29.89 3.92 -23.11
C PRO A 253 29.27 3.54 -24.47
N GLU A 254 29.39 2.27 -24.85
CA GLU A 254 28.87 1.81 -26.15
C GLU A 254 27.33 1.77 -26.14
N VAL A 255 26.70 1.25 -25.07
CA VAL A 255 25.24 1.30 -24.92
C VAL A 255 24.74 2.74 -24.85
N ALA A 256 25.45 3.63 -24.15
CA ALA A 256 25.12 5.04 -24.09
C ALA A 256 25.21 5.68 -25.51
N ARG A 257 26.29 5.46 -26.23
CA ARG A 257 26.53 5.99 -27.56
C ARG A 257 25.45 5.54 -28.54
N ILE A 258 25.14 4.25 -28.60
CA ILE A 258 24.09 3.70 -29.48
C ILE A 258 22.75 4.36 -29.17
N THR A 259 22.39 4.46 -27.87
CA THR A 259 21.12 5.03 -27.45
C THR A 259 21.01 6.52 -27.80
N ILE A 260 22.05 7.31 -27.49
CA ILE A 260 22.04 8.78 -27.76
C ILE A 260 21.93 9.06 -29.24
N ASN A 261 22.69 8.35 -30.10
CA ASN A 261 22.62 8.52 -31.53
C ASN A 261 21.24 8.12 -32.08
N PHE A 262 20.66 7.05 -31.59
CA PHE A 262 19.34 6.58 -32.00
C PHE A 262 18.24 7.59 -31.65
N MET A 263 18.24 8.10 -30.42
CA MET A 263 17.26 9.09 -29.97
C MET A 263 17.42 10.43 -30.70
N TRP A 264 18.64 10.85 -30.98
CA TRP A 264 18.91 12.03 -31.77
C TRP A 264 18.38 11.91 -33.21
N ALA A 265 18.59 10.76 -33.84
CA ALA A 265 18.07 10.49 -35.21
C ALA A 265 16.53 10.51 -35.25
N LEU A 266 15.86 10.04 -34.18
CA LEU A 266 14.41 10.07 -34.04
C LEU A 266 13.85 11.44 -33.59
N ARG A 267 14.73 12.42 -33.32
CA ARG A 267 14.35 13.70 -32.70
C ARG A 267 13.49 13.51 -31.43
N TYR A 268 13.89 12.53 -30.61
CA TYR A 268 13.16 12.19 -29.41
C TYR A 268 13.43 13.20 -28.31
N GLN A 269 12.38 13.57 -27.56
CA GLN A 269 12.48 14.34 -26.33
C GLN A 269 11.70 13.65 -25.19
N GLY A 270 12.18 13.79 -23.97
CA GLY A 270 11.56 13.19 -22.79
C GLY A 270 12.44 12.15 -22.12
N VAL A 271 11.83 11.32 -21.28
CA VAL A 271 12.54 10.25 -20.56
C VAL A 271 12.48 8.96 -21.35
N LEU A 272 13.61 8.28 -21.41
CA LEU A 272 13.75 6.98 -22.06
C LEU A 272 14.29 5.94 -21.06
N ASP A 273 13.71 4.75 -21.06
CA ASP A 273 14.23 3.52 -20.49
C ASP A 273 14.40 2.50 -21.62
N ILE A 274 15.61 2.04 -21.87
CA ILE A 274 15.89 1.17 -23.04
C ILE A 274 16.84 0.03 -22.63
N GLY A 275 16.55 -1.17 -23.15
CA GLY A 275 17.31 -2.39 -22.85
C GLY A 275 18.07 -2.91 -24.05
N PHE A 276 19.27 -3.40 -23.78
CA PHE A 276 20.15 -4.08 -24.75
C PHE A 276 20.61 -5.42 -24.22
N ARG A 277 20.96 -6.33 -25.13
CA ARG A 277 21.63 -7.57 -24.77
C ARG A 277 22.98 -7.67 -25.50
N TYR A 278 24.03 -7.93 -24.74
CA TYR A 278 25.33 -8.23 -25.31
C TYR A 278 25.31 -9.61 -25.95
N ASP A 279 25.74 -9.66 -27.20
CA ASP A 279 25.88 -10.89 -27.98
C ASP A 279 27.36 -11.23 -28.12
N ALA A 280 27.80 -12.26 -27.39
CA ALA A 280 29.21 -12.68 -27.42
C ALA A 280 29.68 -13.28 -28.75
N ARG A 281 28.73 -13.58 -29.68
CA ARG A 281 29.04 -14.16 -30.99
C ARG A 281 29.62 -13.12 -31.96
N ASP A 282 29.19 -11.86 -31.85
CA ASP A 282 29.66 -10.75 -32.67
C ASP A 282 30.22 -9.57 -31.86
N GLY A 283 30.21 -9.66 -30.53
CA GLY A 283 30.70 -8.63 -29.64
C GLY A 283 29.83 -7.36 -29.57
N GLY A 284 28.61 -7.40 -30.09
CA GLY A 284 27.70 -6.27 -30.21
C GLY A 284 26.59 -6.22 -29.15
N TYR A 285 26.03 -5.04 -28.98
CA TYR A 285 24.85 -4.81 -28.14
C TYR A 285 23.60 -4.74 -29.02
N LYS A 286 22.67 -5.66 -28.83
CA LYS A 286 21.42 -5.76 -29.58
C LYS A 286 20.26 -5.13 -28.83
N LEU A 287 19.55 -4.21 -29.46
CA LEU A 287 18.37 -3.55 -28.88
C LEU A 287 17.27 -4.56 -28.58
N LEU A 288 16.71 -4.48 -27.37
CA LEU A 288 15.61 -5.33 -26.94
C LEU A 288 14.27 -4.59 -26.91
N ASP A 289 14.19 -3.51 -26.13
CA ASP A 289 12.89 -2.87 -25.80
C ASP A 289 13.11 -1.43 -25.33
N PRO A 290 12.70 -0.42 -26.12
CA PRO A 290 12.67 0.98 -25.70
C PRO A 290 11.33 1.29 -25.04
N ASN A 291 11.36 2.10 -24.00
CA ASN A 291 10.17 2.58 -23.30
C ASN A 291 10.24 4.10 -23.20
N PRO A 292 9.38 4.86 -23.94
CA PRO A 292 9.40 6.33 -23.97
C PRO A 292 8.76 6.94 -22.72
N ARG A 293 9.24 6.55 -21.56
CA ARG A 293 8.75 6.93 -20.23
C ARG A 293 9.77 6.62 -19.14
N ILE A 294 9.51 7.07 -17.92
CA ILE A 294 10.31 6.64 -16.76
C ILE A 294 10.12 5.14 -16.56
N GLY A 295 11.22 4.39 -16.66
CA GLY A 295 11.26 2.97 -16.37
C GLY A 295 11.08 2.68 -14.88
N ALA A 296 10.54 1.52 -14.56
CA ALA A 296 10.29 1.15 -13.18
C ALA A 296 11.57 1.02 -12.32
N THR A 297 12.73 0.82 -12.99
CA THR A 297 14.06 0.63 -12.38
C THR A 297 14.88 1.90 -12.24
N PHE A 298 14.35 3.05 -12.64
CA PHE A 298 15.12 4.30 -12.70
C PHE A 298 15.83 4.67 -11.38
N ARG A 299 15.32 4.23 -10.22
CA ARG A 299 15.96 4.45 -8.93
C ARG A 299 17.28 3.70 -8.73
N LEU A 300 17.62 2.77 -9.61
CA LEU A 300 18.96 2.21 -9.72
C LEU A 300 19.99 3.30 -10.09
N PHE A 301 19.58 4.24 -10.92
CA PHE A 301 20.43 5.24 -11.58
C PHE A 301 20.35 6.57 -10.83
N VAL A 302 21.37 6.83 -10.03
CA VAL A 302 21.50 8.05 -9.23
C VAL A 302 22.94 8.53 -9.34
N ASP A 303 23.16 9.83 -9.53
CA ASP A 303 24.48 10.43 -9.50
C ASP A 303 24.99 10.67 -8.06
N GLU A 304 26.23 11.13 -7.91
CA GLU A 304 26.84 11.40 -6.60
C GLU A 304 26.10 12.46 -5.80
N GLN A 305 25.37 13.36 -6.44
CA GLN A 305 24.55 14.41 -5.81
C GLN A 305 23.13 13.93 -5.48
N GLY A 306 22.80 12.69 -5.83
CA GLY A 306 21.48 12.10 -5.59
C GLY A 306 20.46 12.43 -6.67
N MET A 307 20.87 12.97 -7.83
CA MET A 307 20.00 13.24 -8.96
C MET A 307 19.70 11.95 -9.73
N ASP A 308 18.46 11.81 -10.17
CA ASP A 308 17.95 10.74 -11.04
C ASP A 308 17.12 11.34 -12.18
N VAL A 309 16.71 10.54 -13.14
CA VAL A 309 15.96 11.01 -14.31
C VAL A 309 14.64 11.72 -13.95
N ALA A 310 13.99 11.37 -12.84
CA ALA A 310 12.77 12.06 -12.42
C ALA A 310 13.07 13.48 -11.89
N ARG A 311 14.18 13.67 -11.20
CA ARG A 311 14.65 14.96 -10.72
C ARG A 311 15.16 15.84 -11.87
N PHE A 312 15.90 15.24 -12.82
CA PHE A 312 16.33 15.95 -14.01
C PHE A 312 15.13 16.40 -14.84
N LEU A 313 14.17 15.51 -15.10
CA LEU A 313 12.94 15.85 -15.81
C LEU A 313 12.17 16.99 -15.12
N TYR A 314 12.01 16.90 -13.79
CA TYR A 314 11.31 17.93 -13.02
C TYR A 314 12.01 19.28 -13.12
N ALA A 315 13.33 19.31 -12.97
CA ALA A 315 14.12 20.53 -13.06
C ALA A 315 14.05 21.16 -14.45
N ASP A 316 14.19 20.36 -15.50
CA ASP A 316 14.09 20.80 -16.89
C ASP A 316 12.71 21.43 -17.19
N LEU A 317 11.62 20.74 -16.88
CA LEU A 317 10.25 21.23 -17.09
C LEU A 317 9.89 22.46 -16.25
N THR A 318 10.56 22.66 -15.13
CA THR A 318 10.38 23.84 -14.26
C THR A 318 11.47 24.89 -14.50
N ARG A 319 12.29 24.74 -15.54
CA ARG A 319 13.35 25.66 -15.98
C ARG A 319 14.37 25.97 -14.87
N GLN A 320 14.78 24.94 -14.15
CA GLN A 320 15.79 25.06 -13.08
C GLN A 320 17.14 24.50 -13.58
N PRO A 321 18.24 25.23 -13.40
CA PRO A 321 19.55 24.76 -13.82
C PRO A 321 19.99 23.58 -12.95
N VAL A 322 20.38 22.49 -13.60
CA VAL A 322 20.95 21.30 -12.97
C VAL A 322 22.04 20.72 -13.85
N TRP A 323 23.03 20.08 -13.25
CA TRP A 323 24.13 19.42 -13.94
C TRP A 323 24.23 17.98 -13.48
N LEU A 324 24.56 17.10 -14.41
CA LEU A 324 24.82 15.70 -14.13
C LEU A 324 26.22 15.58 -13.48
N ALA A 325 26.24 15.06 -12.25
CA ALA A 325 27.45 14.58 -11.60
C ALA A 325 27.76 13.13 -12.04
N PRO A 326 28.96 12.59 -11.76
CA PRO A 326 29.26 11.20 -12.07
C PRO A 326 28.24 10.24 -11.49
N PRO A 327 27.83 9.20 -12.26
CA PRO A 327 26.93 8.16 -11.77
C PRO A 327 27.55 7.39 -10.60
N ARG A 328 26.73 6.98 -9.62
CA ARG A 328 27.17 6.15 -8.50
C ARG A 328 27.38 4.69 -8.96
N ALA A 329 28.54 4.43 -9.52
CA ALA A 329 28.91 3.09 -9.99
C ALA A 329 28.87 2.06 -8.84
N GLY A 330 28.46 0.83 -9.14
CA GLY A 330 28.33 -0.26 -8.16
C GLY A 330 27.07 -0.18 -7.28
N ARG A 331 26.30 0.92 -7.32
CA ARG A 331 25.00 1.01 -6.63
C ARG A 331 24.06 -0.08 -7.12
N LYS A 332 23.40 -0.77 -6.17
CA LYS A 332 22.40 -1.79 -6.49
C LYS A 332 21.01 -1.37 -6.06
N TRP A 333 20.02 -1.87 -6.79
CA TRP A 333 18.60 -1.68 -6.52
C TRP A 333 17.84 -2.98 -6.76
N ILE A 334 16.81 -3.26 -5.94
CA ILE A 334 16.07 -4.53 -5.90
C ILE A 334 14.57 -4.33 -5.96
N VAL A 335 13.86 -5.27 -6.59
CA VAL A 335 12.40 -5.46 -6.43
C VAL A 335 12.22 -6.68 -5.55
N GLU A 336 11.91 -6.48 -4.28
CA GLU A 336 12.07 -7.47 -3.21
C GLU A 336 11.25 -8.74 -3.43
N ASP A 337 9.97 -8.63 -3.78
CA ASP A 337 9.09 -9.77 -4.04
C ASP A 337 9.48 -10.51 -5.33
N ALA A 338 9.81 -9.78 -6.38
CA ALA A 338 10.21 -10.36 -7.66
C ALA A 338 11.58 -11.05 -7.57
N ASP A 339 12.53 -10.48 -6.81
CA ASP A 339 13.85 -11.07 -6.62
C ASP A 339 13.80 -12.34 -5.77
N LEU A 340 12.95 -12.35 -4.74
CA LEU A 340 12.72 -13.55 -3.95
C LEU A 340 12.13 -14.68 -4.81
N ASP A 341 11.10 -14.40 -5.61
CA ASP A 341 10.50 -15.39 -6.51
C ASP A 341 11.51 -15.92 -7.54
N SER A 342 12.26 -15.03 -8.19
CA SER A 342 13.32 -15.40 -9.15
C SER A 342 14.42 -16.25 -8.50
N SER A 343 14.84 -15.87 -7.29
CA SER A 343 15.89 -16.55 -6.54
C SER A 343 15.46 -17.94 -6.10
N LEU A 344 14.20 -18.13 -5.69
CA LEU A 344 13.64 -19.44 -5.36
C LEU A 344 13.61 -20.38 -6.58
N VAL A 345 13.23 -19.86 -7.76
CA VAL A 345 13.27 -20.64 -9.01
C VAL A 345 14.70 -21.08 -9.32
N ARG A 346 15.69 -20.19 -9.21
CA ARG A 346 17.11 -20.48 -9.46
C ARG A 346 17.70 -21.45 -8.45
N ALA A 347 17.32 -21.33 -7.17
CA ALA A 347 17.74 -22.26 -6.13
C ALA A 347 17.27 -23.69 -6.38
N ARG A 348 16.01 -23.87 -6.86
CA ARG A 348 15.46 -25.18 -7.21
C ARG A 348 16.23 -25.90 -8.32
N VAL A 349 16.84 -25.15 -9.23
CA VAL A 349 17.65 -25.71 -10.32
C VAL A 349 19.15 -25.65 -10.03
N GLY A 350 19.54 -25.43 -8.78
CA GLY A 350 20.94 -25.43 -8.33
C GLY A 350 21.81 -24.25 -8.81
N ARG A 351 21.20 -23.22 -9.43
CA ARG A 351 21.92 -22.06 -10.01
C ARG A 351 22.18 -20.93 -9.01
N LEU A 352 21.60 -20.98 -7.80
CA LEU A 352 21.78 -19.95 -6.77
C LEU A 352 21.66 -20.59 -5.39
N SER A 353 22.71 -20.47 -4.56
CA SER A 353 22.66 -20.86 -3.16
C SER A 353 22.13 -19.73 -2.28
N LEU A 354 21.60 -20.05 -1.09
CA LEU A 354 21.14 -19.05 -0.13
C LEU A 354 22.27 -18.06 0.26
N ARG A 355 23.48 -18.57 0.48
CA ARG A 355 24.66 -17.72 0.77
C ARG A 355 25.01 -16.82 -0.40
N GLY A 356 24.94 -17.34 -1.63
CA GLY A 356 25.16 -16.58 -2.85
C GLY A 356 24.10 -15.49 -3.02
N TRP A 357 22.82 -15.79 -2.73
CA TRP A 357 21.74 -14.81 -2.77
C TRP A 357 21.97 -13.69 -1.75
N ILE A 358 22.23 -14.01 -0.47
CA ILE A 358 22.50 -13.01 0.57
C ILE A 358 23.74 -12.17 0.19
N GLY A 359 24.80 -12.81 -0.32
CA GLY A 359 25.99 -12.10 -0.77
C GLY A 359 25.73 -11.13 -1.92
N SER A 360 24.83 -11.46 -2.85
CA SER A 360 24.46 -10.61 -3.98
C SER A 360 23.70 -9.34 -3.58
N LEU A 361 23.07 -9.34 -2.40
CA LEU A 361 22.34 -8.18 -1.86
C LEU A 361 23.26 -7.12 -1.24
N ARG A 362 24.55 -7.41 -1.07
CA ARG A 362 25.50 -6.40 -0.60
C ARG A 362 25.59 -5.26 -1.61
N GLY A 363 25.50 -4.02 -1.11
CA GLY A 363 25.47 -2.82 -1.94
C GLY A 363 24.08 -2.41 -2.41
N VAL A 364 23.00 -3.10 -1.98
CA VAL A 364 21.62 -2.62 -2.16
C VAL A 364 21.37 -1.45 -1.20
N GLU A 365 21.13 -0.28 -1.73
CA GLU A 365 20.88 0.93 -0.95
C GLU A 365 19.39 1.25 -0.78
N GLU A 366 18.60 0.91 -1.77
CA GLU A 366 17.15 1.15 -1.81
C GLU A 366 16.46 0.02 -2.56
N GLY A 367 15.27 -0.34 -2.11
CA GLY A 367 14.40 -1.27 -2.81
C GLY A 367 13.21 -0.61 -3.48
N ALA A 368 12.51 -1.35 -4.29
CA ALA A 368 11.27 -0.91 -4.92
C ALA A 368 10.20 -0.59 -3.85
N TRP A 369 10.09 -1.45 -2.86
CA TRP A 369 9.13 -1.31 -1.77
C TRP A 369 9.75 -0.77 -0.49
N PHE A 370 10.98 -1.15 -0.18
CA PHE A 370 11.73 -0.74 1.00
C PHE A 370 12.42 0.61 0.79
N ALA A 371 12.17 1.55 1.70
CA ALA A 371 13.00 2.72 1.90
C ALA A 371 13.00 3.03 3.40
N ARG A 372 14.17 3.35 3.98
CA ARG A 372 14.32 3.57 5.43
C ARG A 372 13.40 4.65 5.97
N ASP A 373 13.13 5.66 5.18
CA ASP A 373 12.29 6.81 5.48
C ASP A 373 10.81 6.64 5.06
N ASP A 374 10.44 5.48 4.44
CA ASP A 374 9.08 5.23 3.92
C ASP A 374 8.74 3.73 3.88
N LEU A 375 8.50 3.13 5.04
CA LEU A 375 8.27 1.69 5.21
C LEU A 375 6.85 1.22 4.87
N ARG A 376 5.85 2.12 4.82
CA ARG A 376 4.45 1.75 4.62
C ARG A 376 4.17 0.98 3.32
N PRO A 377 4.76 1.36 2.15
CA PRO A 377 4.60 0.59 0.91
C PRO A 377 5.10 -0.85 1.02
N LEU A 378 6.23 -1.08 1.72
CA LEU A 378 6.77 -2.41 1.96
C LEU A 378 5.76 -3.31 2.71
N TRP A 379 5.17 -2.80 3.79
CA TRP A 379 4.17 -3.55 4.54
C TRP A 379 2.92 -3.85 3.72
N ARG A 380 2.47 -2.91 2.89
CA ARG A 380 1.35 -3.12 2.00
C ARG A 380 1.66 -4.17 0.93
N MET A 381 2.87 -4.14 0.36
CA MET A 381 3.36 -5.16 -0.58
C MET A 381 3.47 -6.53 0.09
N ALA A 382 4.10 -6.63 1.27
CA ALA A 382 4.26 -7.89 1.99
C ALA A 382 2.91 -8.58 2.25
N ARG A 383 1.88 -7.83 2.64
CA ARG A 383 0.50 -8.36 2.78
C ARG A 383 -0.05 -8.92 1.46
N ARG A 384 0.21 -8.25 0.33
CA ARG A 384 -0.22 -8.72 -1.01
C ARG A 384 0.58 -9.95 -1.43
N PHE A 385 1.88 -9.98 -1.17
CA PHE A 385 2.76 -11.10 -1.49
C PHE A 385 2.33 -12.37 -0.77
N VAL A 386 2.13 -12.31 0.55
CA VAL A 386 1.61 -13.43 1.35
C VAL A 386 0.27 -13.92 0.81
N GLY A 387 -0.64 -13.02 0.45
CA GLY A 387 -1.92 -13.36 -0.18
C GLY A 387 -1.75 -14.13 -1.50
N ARG A 388 -0.82 -13.73 -2.37
CA ARG A 388 -0.52 -14.41 -3.64
C ARG A 388 0.09 -15.81 -3.43
N VAL A 389 1.04 -15.93 -2.52
CA VAL A 389 1.67 -17.22 -2.18
C VAL A 389 0.62 -18.21 -1.69
N LEU A 390 -0.28 -17.79 -0.79
CA LEU A 390 -1.36 -18.63 -0.27
C LEU A 390 -2.35 -19.04 -1.37
N GLN A 391 -2.68 -18.15 -2.31
CA GLN A 391 -3.51 -18.47 -3.48
C GLN A 391 -2.80 -19.45 -4.44
N GLY A 392 -1.49 -19.31 -4.63
CA GLY A 392 -0.69 -20.20 -5.49
C GLY A 392 -0.58 -21.62 -4.95
N VAL A 393 -0.44 -21.78 -3.64
CA VAL A 393 -0.45 -23.09 -2.96
C VAL A 393 -1.83 -23.76 -3.12
N GLY A 394 -2.92 -23.00 -2.99
CA GLY A 394 -4.27 -23.52 -3.17
C GLY A 394 -4.58 -24.05 -4.58
N ARG A 395 -3.99 -23.44 -5.64
CA ARG A 395 -4.18 -23.89 -7.04
C ARG A 395 -3.39 -25.17 -7.38
N ARG A 396 -2.28 -25.45 -6.70
CA ARG A 396 -1.44 -26.63 -6.96
C ARG A 396 -1.97 -27.91 -6.31
N LEU A 397 -2.89 -27.79 -5.34
CA LEU A 397 -3.50 -28.94 -4.64
C LEU A 397 -4.83 -29.41 -5.28
N GLY A 398 -5.00 -29.18 -6.57
CA GLY A 398 -6.20 -29.31 -7.37
C GLY A 398 -7.03 -30.59 -7.21
N THR A 399 -8.24 -30.40 -6.65
CA THR A 399 -9.44 -31.19 -7.00
C THR A 399 -10.72 -30.40 -6.66
N PRO A 400 -11.74 -30.32 -7.59
CA PRO A 400 -12.87 -29.39 -7.43
C PRO A 400 -13.90 -29.75 -6.34
N ARG A 401 -13.97 -30.99 -5.88
CA ARG A 401 -14.93 -31.43 -4.83
C ARG A 401 -14.36 -31.42 -3.40
N LEU A 402 -13.06 -31.59 -3.25
CA LEU A 402 -12.34 -31.30 -2.00
C LEU A 402 -12.24 -29.78 -1.76
N LEU A 403 -12.31 -28.95 -2.79
CA LEU A 403 -12.16 -27.49 -2.69
C LEU A 403 -13.33 -26.79 -1.98
N ALA A 404 -14.54 -27.33 -1.98
CA ALA A 404 -15.65 -26.77 -1.18
C ALA A 404 -15.54 -27.11 0.32
N GLY A 405 -14.97 -28.26 0.68
CA GLY A 405 -14.58 -28.61 2.05
C GLY A 405 -13.27 -27.96 2.48
N LEU A 406 -12.26 -27.97 1.58
CA LEU A 406 -10.96 -27.33 1.79
C LEU A 406 -11.00 -25.81 1.68
N ALA A 407 -11.98 -25.20 0.99
CA ALA A 407 -12.17 -23.76 1.03
C ALA A 407 -12.56 -23.29 2.44
N ARG A 408 -13.43 -24.02 3.12
CA ARG A 408 -13.72 -23.80 4.55
C ARG A 408 -12.51 -24.14 5.44
N TRP A 409 -11.77 -25.20 5.15
CA TRP A 409 -10.53 -25.60 5.81
C TRP A 409 -9.36 -24.64 5.49
N ARG A 410 -9.19 -24.25 4.24
CA ARG A 410 -8.20 -23.27 3.75
C ARG A 410 -8.41 -21.89 4.36
N ASP A 411 -9.67 -21.43 4.47
CA ASP A 411 -9.99 -20.15 5.10
C ASP A 411 -9.79 -20.23 6.62
N ALA A 412 -9.98 -21.39 7.23
CA ALA A 412 -9.66 -21.65 8.62
C ALA A 412 -8.13 -21.75 8.85
N TRP A 413 -7.41 -22.55 8.05
CA TRP A 413 -5.94 -22.68 8.14
C TRP A 413 -5.20 -21.43 7.70
N GLY A 414 -5.64 -20.79 6.61
CA GLY A 414 -5.10 -19.50 6.17
C GLY A 414 -5.27 -18.42 7.22
N ARG A 415 -6.41 -18.40 7.93
CA ARG A 415 -6.64 -17.51 9.08
C ARG A 415 -5.71 -17.84 10.26
N VAL A 416 -5.51 -19.11 10.57
CA VAL A 416 -4.64 -19.55 11.67
C VAL A 416 -3.17 -19.21 11.38
N VAL A 417 -2.66 -19.54 10.18
CA VAL A 417 -1.28 -19.21 9.79
C VAL A 417 -1.07 -17.70 9.72
N HIS A 418 -2.01 -16.96 9.14
CA HIS A 418 -1.96 -15.50 9.08
C HIS A 418 -1.95 -14.86 10.47
N ARG A 419 -2.77 -15.36 11.40
CA ARG A 419 -2.81 -14.90 12.79
C ARG A 419 -1.52 -15.23 13.55
N ARG A 420 -0.95 -16.43 13.33
CA ARG A 420 0.34 -16.83 13.95
C ARG A 420 1.51 -16.00 13.40
N VAL A 421 1.54 -15.70 12.11
CA VAL A 421 2.55 -14.82 11.52
C VAL A 421 2.44 -13.40 12.08
N LYS A 422 1.25 -12.86 12.22
CA LYS A 422 1.05 -11.55 12.87
C LYS A 422 1.47 -11.57 14.35
N SER A 423 1.15 -12.65 15.06
CA SER A 423 1.59 -12.83 16.44
C SER A 423 3.12 -12.85 16.57
N LEU A 424 3.81 -13.56 15.65
CA LEU A 424 5.27 -13.61 15.63
C LEU A 424 5.87 -12.24 15.29
N LEU A 425 5.35 -11.55 14.27
CA LEU A 425 5.82 -10.20 13.91
C LEU A 425 5.57 -9.19 15.03
N GLY A 426 4.43 -9.28 15.70
CA GLY A 426 4.16 -8.51 16.90
C GLY A 426 5.17 -8.82 18.01
N ALA A 427 5.40 -10.09 18.32
CA ALA A 427 6.38 -10.50 19.32
C ALA A 427 7.78 -9.95 19.04
N VAL A 428 8.24 -10.01 17.78
CA VAL A 428 9.51 -9.41 17.35
C VAL A 428 9.52 -7.90 17.57
N ALA A 429 8.47 -7.19 17.13
CA ALA A 429 8.39 -5.74 17.26
C ALA A 429 8.38 -5.27 18.72
N PHE A 430 7.68 -6.00 19.61
CA PHE A 430 7.66 -5.70 21.04
C PHE A 430 8.95 -6.09 21.77
N ARG A 431 9.61 -7.18 21.35
CA ARG A 431 10.93 -7.58 21.88
C ARG A 431 12.06 -6.64 21.46
N THR A 432 12.05 -6.15 20.25
CA THR A 432 13.09 -5.23 19.71
C THR A 432 12.90 -3.77 20.09
N GLY A 433 11.83 -3.42 20.83
CA GLY A 433 11.52 -2.04 21.18
C GLY A 433 10.94 -1.19 20.03
N LEU A 434 10.70 -1.76 18.84
CA LEU A 434 10.13 -1.06 17.69
C LEU A 434 8.76 -0.43 17.99
N HIS A 435 7.99 -1.06 18.88
CA HIS A 435 6.71 -0.51 19.36
C HIS A 435 6.87 0.86 20.00
N GLY A 436 7.97 1.12 20.72
CA GLY A 436 8.24 2.43 21.34
C GLY A 436 8.36 3.56 20.33
N VAL A 437 8.98 3.29 19.17
CA VAL A 437 9.10 4.26 18.06
C VAL A 437 7.77 4.45 17.33
N LEU A 438 7.03 3.37 17.09
CA LEU A 438 5.79 3.43 16.31
C LEU A 438 4.61 4.01 17.09
N LEU A 439 4.63 3.90 18.42
CA LEU A 439 3.61 4.46 19.32
C LEU A 439 4.06 5.79 19.98
N GLN A 440 5.11 6.42 19.45
CA GLN A 440 5.50 7.76 19.89
C GLN A 440 4.34 8.73 19.65
N ASP A 441 4.06 9.60 20.64
CA ASP A 441 2.96 10.58 20.65
C ASP A 441 1.56 9.96 20.46
N ARG A 442 1.40 8.68 20.88
CA ARG A 442 0.13 7.97 20.74
C ARG A 442 -0.21 7.17 22.00
N ALA A 443 -1.46 7.33 22.43
CA ALA A 443 -2.08 6.48 23.44
C ALA A 443 -3.00 5.43 22.81
N VAL A 444 -3.25 4.38 23.56
CA VAL A 444 -4.16 3.28 23.20
C VAL A 444 -5.29 3.27 24.22
N ILE A 445 -6.53 3.24 23.77
CA ILE A 445 -7.68 2.93 24.63
C ILE A 445 -8.20 1.57 24.16
N VAL A 446 -8.15 0.55 25.03
CA VAL A 446 -8.66 -0.79 24.70
C VAL A 446 -10.08 -0.96 25.17
N LEU A 447 -10.87 -1.69 24.38
CA LEU A 447 -12.27 -1.97 24.66
C LEU A 447 -12.48 -3.46 24.85
N PHE A 448 -12.99 -3.85 26.01
CA PHE A 448 -13.53 -5.16 26.34
C PHE A 448 -15.05 -5.06 26.53
N HIS A 449 -15.77 -6.19 26.41
CA HIS A 449 -17.18 -6.30 26.79
C HIS A 449 -17.34 -7.35 27.88
N ARG A 450 -17.11 -8.64 27.58
CA ARG A 450 -17.26 -9.74 28.54
C ARG A 450 -15.92 -10.41 28.85
N VAL A 451 -15.74 -10.83 30.11
CA VAL A 451 -14.56 -11.58 30.58
C VAL A 451 -15.04 -12.74 31.42
N GLY A 452 -15.04 -13.98 30.88
CA GLY A 452 -15.50 -15.16 31.63
C GLY A 452 -15.44 -16.44 30.81
N GLU A 453 -15.93 -17.56 31.40
CA GLU A 453 -15.85 -18.89 30.80
C GLU A 453 -16.71 -19.09 29.54
N HIS A 454 -17.64 -18.20 29.25
CA HIS A 454 -18.58 -18.30 28.13
C HIS A 454 -18.05 -17.55 26.92
N ALA A 455 -16.91 -18.00 26.39
CA ALA A 455 -16.43 -17.57 25.08
C ALA A 455 -17.29 -18.21 23.98
N GLY A 456 -18.52 -17.74 23.81
CA GLY A 456 -19.37 -18.08 22.67
C GLY A 456 -18.79 -17.47 21.39
N GLU A 457 -19.08 -18.06 20.22
CA GLU A 457 -18.58 -17.65 18.90
C GLU A 457 -18.96 -16.21 18.47
N GLY A 458 -19.61 -15.43 19.31
CA GLY A 458 -20.19 -14.11 19.04
C GLY A 458 -19.27 -12.89 19.12
N GLY A 459 -17.97 -13.06 19.25
CA GLY A 459 -17.02 -11.98 18.91
C GLY A 459 -16.73 -10.90 19.98
N LEU A 460 -17.38 -10.89 21.15
CA LEU A 460 -17.25 -9.84 22.17
C LEU A 460 -16.76 -10.34 23.55
N SER A 461 -16.41 -11.63 23.69
CA SER A 461 -16.03 -12.22 24.97
C SER A 461 -14.57 -12.65 24.98
N SER A 462 -13.86 -12.39 26.09
CA SER A 462 -12.52 -12.91 26.37
C SER A 462 -12.62 -13.94 27.53
N THR A 463 -11.81 -15.01 27.47
CA THR A 463 -11.69 -15.90 28.64
C THR A 463 -10.91 -15.20 29.75
N ALA A 464 -11.10 -15.63 31.00
CA ALA A 464 -10.35 -15.12 32.15
C ALA A 464 -8.83 -15.29 31.97
N GLU A 465 -8.39 -16.39 31.34
CA GLU A 465 -7.00 -16.67 31.05
C GLU A 465 -6.46 -15.68 29.99
N ALA A 466 -7.17 -15.51 28.87
CA ALA A 466 -6.78 -14.55 27.85
C ALA A 466 -6.73 -13.12 28.40
N PHE A 467 -7.65 -12.74 29.28
CA PHE A 467 -7.65 -11.45 29.93
C PHE A 467 -6.39 -11.22 30.78
N ARG A 468 -5.98 -12.25 31.55
CA ARG A 468 -4.72 -12.22 32.32
C ARG A 468 -3.50 -12.04 31.43
N ASP A 469 -3.45 -12.78 30.33
CA ASP A 469 -2.37 -12.62 29.33
C ASP A 469 -2.32 -11.20 28.73
N TYR A 470 -3.48 -10.57 28.54
CA TYR A 470 -3.54 -9.16 28.11
C TYR A 470 -3.04 -8.22 29.21
N CYS A 471 -3.40 -8.43 30.46
CA CYS A 471 -2.89 -7.63 31.57
C CYS A 471 -1.37 -7.72 31.67
N ASP A 472 -0.79 -8.94 31.60
CA ASP A 472 0.67 -9.13 31.57
C ASP A 472 1.34 -8.38 30.40
N PHE A 473 0.71 -8.44 29.23
CA PHE A 473 1.22 -7.74 28.05
C PHE A 473 1.14 -6.21 28.20
N PHE A 474 0.06 -5.70 28.79
CA PHE A 474 -0.12 -4.26 29.02
C PHE A 474 0.88 -3.73 30.03
N GLU A 475 1.02 -4.37 31.19
CA GLU A 475 1.99 -3.99 32.21
C GLU A 475 3.43 -3.98 31.68
N LYS A 476 3.78 -4.98 30.88
CA LYS A 476 5.13 -5.12 30.34
C LYS A 476 5.49 -4.07 29.29
N HIS A 477 4.55 -3.62 28.48
CA HIS A 477 4.84 -2.85 27.27
C HIS A 477 4.25 -1.44 27.25
N PHE A 478 3.31 -1.14 28.13
CA PHE A 478 2.59 0.14 28.18
C PHE A 478 2.63 0.75 29.56
N ARG A 479 2.36 2.03 29.61
CA ARG A 479 2.02 2.73 30.84
C ARG A 479 0.50 2.70 30.97
N VAL A 480 -0.02 1.80 31.79
CA VAL A 480 -1.46 1.71 32.04
C VAL A 480 -1.88 2.86 32.95
N ILE A 481 -2.81 3.69 32.49
CA ILE A 481 -3.31 4.87 33.21
C ILE A 481 -4.84 4.91 33.18
N SER A 482 -5.45 5.72 34.05
CA SER A 482 -6.89 5.95 34.03
C SER A 482 -7.31 6.81 32.84
N LEU A 483 -8.60 6.78 32.49
CA LEU A 483 -9.14 7.63 31.43
C LEU A 483 -9.03 9.12 31.78
N GLY A 484 -9.32 9.48 33.04
CA GLY A 484 -9.17 10.84 33.53
C GLY A 484 -7.70 11.33 33.50
N GLU A 485 -6.71 10.45 33.80
CA GLU A 485 -5.30 10.80 33.61
C GLU A 485 -4.97 11.05 32.14
N LEU A 486 -5.47 10.21 31.22
CA LEU A 486 -5.27 10.43 29.78
C LEU A 486 -5.84 11.77 29.33
N LEU A 487 -7.07 12.12 29.74
CA LEU A 487 -7.70 13.39 29.42
C LEU A 487 -6.88 14.59 29.94
N GLY A 488 -6.46 14.52 31.20
CA GLY A 488 -5.62 15.56 31.78
C GLY A 488 -4.23 15.68 31.13
N ARG A 489 -3.70 14.60 30.51
CA ARG A 489 -2.48 14.67 29.70
C ARG A 489 -2.72 15.34 28.34
N LEU A 490 -3.83 14.98 27.66
CA LEU A 490 -4.21 15.58 26.38
C LEU A 490 -4.45 17.09 26.52
N GLU A 491 -5.20 17.50 27.55
CA GLU A 491 -5.49 18.91 27.83
C GLU A 491 -4.22 19.72 28.11
N ARG A 492 -3.29 19.19 28.88
CA ARG A 492 -2.04 19.84 29.23
C ARG A 492 -0.91 19.65 28.23
N GLY A 493 -1.16 19.02 27.09
CA GLY A 493 -0.14 18.73 26.06
C GLY A 493 1.01 17.84 26.55
N LYS A 494 0.77 17.00 27.57
CA LYS A 494 1.79 16.08 28.12
C LYS A 494 1.97 14.87 27.21
N ASP A 495 3.14 14.26 27.29
CA ASP A 495 3.46 13.03 26.56
C ASP A 495 2.45 11.91 26.85
N VAL A 496 1.87 11.37 25.78
CA VAL A 496 0.92 10.24 25.78
C VAL A 496 1.52 8.97 25.16
N SER A 497 2.81 8.99 24.85
CA SER A 497 3.51 7.86 24.22
C SER A 497 3.35 6.61 25.05
N ARG A 498 2.86 5.53 24.42
CA ARG A 498 2.62 4.22 25.05
C ARG A 498 1.70 4.25 26.28
N CYS A 499 0.93 5.34 26.51
CA CYS A 499 -0.14 5.29 27.49
C CYS A 499 -1.23 4.34 27.02
N LEU A 500 -1.78 3.53 27.96
CA LEU A 500 -2.87 2.60 27.68
C LEU A 500 -3.97 2.77 28.72
N VAL A 501 -5.22 2.85 28.26
CA VAL A 501 -6.43 2.90 29.10
C VAL A 501 -7.24 1.63 28.84
N ILE A 502 -7.67 0.96 29.92
CA ILE A 502 -8.53 -0.22 29.84
C ILE A 502 -9.98 0.20 30.03
N THR A 503 -10.86 -0.19 29.09
CA THR A 503 -12.29 0.12 29.19
C THR A 503 -13.16 -1.11 28.97
N PHE A 504 -14.33 -1.12 29.61
CA PHE A 504 -15.37 -2.14 29.47
C PHE A 504 -16.69 -1.47 29.15
N ASP A 505 -17.50 -2.07 28.24
CA ASP A 505 -18.82 -1.57 27.90
C ASP A 505 -19.93 -2.49 28.42
N ASP A 506 -21.16 -2.01 28.37
CA ASP A 506 -22.46 -2.65 28.64
C ASP A 506 -22.79 -2.86 30.13
N GLY A 507 -21.84 -3.11 31.00
CA GLY A 507 -22.10 -3.37 32.43
C GLY A 507 -22.42 -4.82 32.74
N TYR A 508 -21.79 -5.79 32.06
CA TYR A 508 -21.90 -7.20 32.33
C TYR A 508 -21.35 -7.56 33.73
N ARG A 509 -21.97 -8.52 34.40
CA ARG A 509 -21.60 -8.96 35.76
C ARG A 509 -20.21 -9.58 35.81
N ASP A 510 -19.80 -10.30 34.78
CA ASP A 510 -18.45 -10.85 34.67
C ASP A 510 -17.34 -9.77 34.69
N ASN A 511 -17.65 -8.52 34.37
CA ASN A 511 -16.72 -7.41 34.55
C ASN A 511 -16.43 -7.14 36.02
N HIS A 512 -17.42 -7.27 36.92
CA HIS A 512 -17.24 -7.14 38.35
C HIS A 512 -16.57 -8.39 38.96
N ASP A 513 -17.06 -9.60 38.62
CA ASP A 513 -16.67 -10.84 39.27
C ASP A 513 -15.26 -11.30 38.80
N VAL A 514 -14.90 -11.09 37.56
CA VAL A 514 -13.65 -11.62 36.98
C VAL A 514 -12.67 -10.48 36.64
N ALA A 515 -13.07 -9.53 35.80
CA ALA A 515 -12.14 -8.52 35.31
C ALA A 515 -11.67 -7.57 36.41
N ALA A 516 -12.60 -7.03 37.21
CA ALA A 516 -12.24 -6.10 38.28
C ALA A 516 -11.47 -6.76 39.42
N ALA A 517 -11.68 -8.06 39.68
CA ALA A 517 -10.88 -8.81 40.65
C ALA A 517 -9.40 -8.89 40.21
N GLU A 518 -9.15 -9.25 38.93
CA GLU A 518 -7.80 -9.32 38.36
C GLU A 518 -7.12 -7.95 38.33
N LEU A 519 -7.85 -6.89 37.89
CA LEU A 519 -7.34 -5.51 37.83
C LEU A 519 -7.00 -4.97 39.23
N THR A 520 -7.81 -5.29 40.26
CA THR A 520 -7.53 -4.89 41.63
C THR A 520 -6.25 -5.53 42.15
N LEU A 521 -6.07 -6.85 41.90
CA LEU A 521 -4.86 -7.59 42.28
C LEU A 521 -3.60 -6.97 41.73
N ARG A 522 -3.68 -6.46 40.47
CA ARG A 522 -2.58 -5.85 39.75
C ARG A 522 -2.48 -4.34 39.95
N ARG A 523 -3.40 -3.72 40.65
CA ARG A 523 -3.52 -2.26 40.81
C ARG A 523 -3.60 -1.52 39.45
N LEU A 524 -4.27 -2.13 38.48
CA LEU A 524 -4.46 -1.52 37.13
C LEU A 524 -5.76 -0.70 37.13
N PRO A 525 -5.72 0.57 36.69
CA PRO A 525 -6.91 1.38 36.53
C PRO A 525 -7.74 0.93 35.32
N ALA A 526 -9.06 1.12 35.40
CA ALA A 526 -9.98 0.88 34.28
C ALA A 526 -11.23 1.77 34.39
N CYS A 527 -11.94 1.93 33.28
CA CYS A 527 -13.22 2.62 33.21
C CYS A 527 -14.32 1.63 32.73
N PHE A 528 -15.42 1.54 33.50
CA PHE A 528 -16.57 0.69 33.18
C PHE A 528 -17.75 1.55 32.73
N PHE A 529 -18.19 1.37 31.48
CA PHE A 529 -19.34 2.06 30.90
C PHE A 529 -20.60 1.21 31.09
N VAL A 530 -21.60 1.76 31.77
CA VAL A 530 -22.77 1.02 32.24
C VAL A 530 -24.03 1.47 31.50
N THR A 531 -24.79 0.48 31.00
CA THR A 531 -26.15 0.68 30.45
C THR A 531 -27.16 0.65 31.56
N THR A 532 -27.69 1.79 31.98
CA THR A 532 -28.34 1.97 33.29
C THR A 532 -29.65 1.20 33.50
N GLU A 533 -30.44 0.98 32.45
CA GLU A 533 -31.71 0.23 32.54
C GLU A 533 -31.52 -1.31 32.54
N LEU A 534 -30.28 -1.75 32.24
CA LEU A 534 -29.96 -3.18 32.32
C LEU A 534 -29.48 -3.60 33.72
N VAL A 535 -28.98 -2.65 34.51
CA VAL A 535 -28.45 -2.91 35.86
C VAL A 535 -29.52 -3.54 36.77
N GLY A 536 -29.18 -4.70 37.39
CA GLY A 536 -30.07 -5.44 38.27
C GLY A 536 -31.19 -6.21 37.59
N THR A 537 -31.22 -6.22 36.24
CA THR A 537 -32.29 -6.90 35.48
C THR A 537 -31.87 -8.30 35.02
N ARG A 538 -32.84 -9.05 34.49
CA ARG A 538 -32.64 -10.30 33.76
C ARG A 538 -32.95 -10.14 32.28
N ALA A 539 -32.98 -8.92 31.79
CA ALA A 539 -33.26 -8.61 30.39
C ALA A 539 -32.22 -9.26 29.48
N ALA A 540 -32.67 -9.78 28.35
CA ALA A 540 -31.81 -10.42 27.35
C ALA A 540 -32.10 -9.81 25.99
N PRO A 541 -31.66 -8.56 25.73
CA PRO A 541 -31.87 -7.91 24.45
C PRO A 541 -31.18 -8.70 23.33
N ALA A 542 -31.72 -8.63 22.11
CA ALA A 542 -31.29 -9.45 20.97
C ALA A 542 -29.78 -9.26 20.64
N TRP A 543 -29.29 -8.04 20.81
CA TRP A 543 -27.86 -7.76 20.60
C TRP A 543 -26.94 -8.44 21.63
N ALA A 544 -27.40 -8.65 22.88
CA ALA A 544 -26.62 -9.29 23.94
C ALA A 544 -26.67 -10.82 23.88
N THR A 545 -27.63 -11.40 23.16
CA THR A 545 -27.81 -12.87 23.06
C THR A 545 -27.06 -13.51 21.90
N SER A 546 -26.57 -12.72 20.97
CA SER A 546 -25.86 -13.20 19.76
C SER A 546 -24.52 -13.94 20.06
N GLY A 547 -24.05 -13.91 21.32
CA GLY A 547 -22.75 -14.51 21.74
C GLY A 547 -22.85 -15.80 22.55
N GLY A 548 -24.04 -16.42 22.67
CA GLY A 548 -24.26 -17.64 23.45
C GLY A 548 -24.39 -17.39 24.96
N GLY A 549 -25.43 -17.93 25.56
CA GLY A 549 -25.76 -17.79 26.99
C GLY A 549 -26.60 -16.54 27.31
N LYS A 550 -27.36 -16.62 28.44
CA LYS A 550 -28.12 -15.46 28.91
C LYS A 550 -27.18 -14.42 29.52
N PRO A 551 -27.28 -13.12 29.17
CA PRO A 551 -26.49 -12.08 29.78
C PRO A 551 -26.83 -11.95 31.28
N ALA A 552 -25.82 -11.70 32.10
CA ALA A 552 -25.99 -11.31 33.49
C ALA A 552 -25.44 -9.90 33.66
N TRP A 553 -26.22 -9.01 34.20
CA TRP A 553 -25.88 -7.59 34.41
C TRP A 553 -25.47 -7.38 35.87
N MET A 554 -24.57 -6.42 36.10
CA MET A 554 -24.24 -5.97 37.46
C MET A 554 -25.49 -5.43 38.18
N SER A 555 -25.54 -5.60 39.48
CA SER A 555 -26.43 -4.88 40.38
C SER A 555 -25.85 -3.48 40.66
N TRP A 556 -26.70 -2.58 41.19
CA TRP A 556 -26.23 -1.25 41.63
C TRP A 556 -25.21 -1.34 42.77
N ASP A 557 -25.31 -2.35 43.67
CA ASP A 557 -24.29 -2.56 44.68
C ASP A 557 -22.93 -2.96 44.08
N GLU A 558 -22.92 -3.78 43.05
CA GLU A 558 -21.70 -4.15 42.33
C GLU A 558 -21.10 -2.94 41.59
N VAL A 559 -21.93 -2.08 40.96
CA VAL A 559 -21.47 -0.83 40.31
C VAL A 559 -20.86 0.13 41.35
N ARG A 560 -21.54 0.31 42.51
CA ARG A 560 -21.00 1.12 43.63
C ARG A 560 -19.70 0.49 44.16
N GLY A 561 -19.62 -0.82 44.24
CA GLY A 561 -18.44 -1.56 44.66
C GLY A 561 -17.25 -1.36 43.74
N LEU A 562 -17.46 -1.22 42.40
CA LEU A 562 -16.41 -0.85 41.46
C LEU A 562 -15.90 0.57 41.74
N ALA A 563 -16.79 1.54 41.87
CA ALA A 563 -16.43 2.93 42.20
C ALA A 563 -15.66 3.05 43.52
N ALA A 564 -16.11 2.33 44.59
CA ALA A 564 -15.43 2.32 45.88
C ALA A 564 -14.01 1.69 45.83
N ARG A 565 -13.73 0.82 44.86
CA ARG A 565 -12.39 0.28 44.58
C ARG A 565 -11.52 1.20 43.75
N GLY A 566 -12.01 2.38 43.37
CA GLY A 566 -11.27 3.39 42.62
C GLY A 566 -11.34 3.25 41.09
N PHE A 567 -12.22 2.37 40.58
CA PHE A 567 -12.47 2.30 39.16
C PHE A 567 -13.36 3.45 38.69
N GLU A 568 -13.10 3.96 37.47
CA GLU A 568 -13.94 4.97 36.85
C GLU A 568 -15.23 4.35 36.31
N ILE A 569 -16.36 5.02 36.52
CA ILE A 569 -17.66 4.62 35.95
C ILE A 569 -18.08 5.65 34.92
N GLY A 570 -18.45 5.17 33.75
CA GLY A 570 -18.94 5.97 32.64
C GLY A 570 -20.36 5.57 32.21
N SER A 571 -21.00 6.43 31.42
CA SER A 571 -22.33 6.19 30.88
C SER A 571 -22.26 5.49 29.52
N HIS A 572 -23.16 4.48 29.33
CA HIS A 572 -23.37 3.78 28.06
C HIS A 572 -24.86 3.83 27.63
N THR A 573 -25.50 4.98 27.80
CA THR A 573 -26.94 5.23 27.61
C THR A 573 -27.84 4.49 28.62
N MET A 574 -29.16 4.71 28.51
CA MET A 574 -30.13 4.00 29.36
C MET A 574 -30.37 2.59 28.86
N THR A 575 -30.68 2.42 27.55
CA THR A 575 -31.20 1.18 26.97
C THR A 575 -30.31 0.58 25.88
N HIS A 576 -29.10 1.11 25.68
CA HIS A 576 -28.16 0.69 24.60
C HIS A 576 -28.72 0.90 23.18
N VAL A 577 -29.41 2.00 22.95
CA VAL A 577 -30.00 2.35 21.64
C VAL A 577 -28.96 2.94 20.67
N ASP A 578 -29.11 2.68 19.38
CA ASP A 578 -28.36 3.38 18.35
C ASP A 578 -28.82 4.85 18.27
N LEU A 579 -27.99 5.75 18.81
CA LEU A 579 -28.29 7.17 18.94
C LEU A 579 -28.41 7.90 17.58
N SER A 580 -27.87 7.33 16.50
CA SER A 580 -27.99 7.90 15.16
C SER A 580 -29.36 7.68 14.53
N ARG A 581 -30.04 6.62 14.97
CA ARG A 581 -31.38 6.20 14.46
C ARG A 581 -32.49 6.47 15.45
N ALA A 582 -32.17 6.98 16.64
CA ALA A 582 -33.13 7.25 17.68
C ALA A 582 -34.11 8.39 17.24
N PRO A 583 -35.45 8.21 17.39
CA PRO A 583 -36.40 9.24 17.08
C PRO A 583 -36.16 10.53 17.87
N GLY A 584 -36.64 11.67 17.37
CA GLY A 584 -36.41 12.99 17.94
C GLY A 584 -36.57 13.08 19.47
N GLY A 585 -35.59 13.65 20.14
CA GLY A 585 -35.53 13.76 21.61
C GLY A 585 -35.14 12.50 22.38
N THR A 586 -35.18 11.31 21.75
CA THR A 586 -34.80 10.05 22.42
C THR A 586 -33.29 10.02 22.71
N ALA A 587 -32.44 10.41 21.78
CA ALA A 587 -30.99 10.48 22.01
C ALA A 587 -30.66 11.36 23.24
N THR A 588 -31.31 12.50 23.39
CA THR A 588 -31.12 13.39 24.54
C THR A 588 -31.55 12.73 25.85
N ARG A 589 -32.70 12.05 25.87
CA ARG A 589 -33.18 11.32 27.06
C ARG A 589 -32.22 10.19 27.44
N GLU A 590 -31.74 9.40 26.49
CA GLU A 590 -30.80 8.31 26.68
C GLU A 590 -29.49 8.78 27.31
N ILE A 591 -28.96 9.91 26.83
CA ILE A 591 -27.70 10.48 27.31
C ILE A 591 -27.88 11.12 28.69
N LEU A 592 -28.85 12.03 28.83
CA LEU A 592 -29.09 12.74 30.10
C LEU A 592 -29.64 11.82 31.19
N GLY A 593 -30.56 10.93 30.84
CA GLY A 593 -31.17 9.98 31.77
C GLY A 593 -30.17 9.03 32.37
N SER A 594 -29.28 8.46 31.56
CA SER A 594 -28.21 7.58 32.03
C SER A 594 -27.23 8.29 32.94
N LYS A 595 -26.81 9.53 32.60
CA LYS A 595 -25.95 10.36 33.45
C LYS A 595 -26.59 10.60 34.83
N SER A 596 -27.82 11.12 34.82
CA SER A 596 -28.57 11.45 36.05
C SER A 596 -28.83 10.22 36.92
N ARG A 597 -29.04 9.04 36.32
CA ARG A 597 -29.20 7.79 37.04
C ARG A 597 -27.90 7.38 37.68
N LEU A 598 -26.78 7.36 36.99
CA LEU A 598 -25.48 7.01 37.52
C LEU A 598 -25.04 7.94 38.64
N GLU A 599 -25.17 9.25 38.47
CA GLU A 599 -24.78 10.24 39.48
C GLU A 599 -25.61 10.11 40.77
N ARG A 600 -26.90 9.81 40.65
CA ARG A 600 -27.76 9.52 41.81
C ARG A 600 -27.34 8.26 42.58
N GLU A 601 -26.96 7.20 41.85
CA GLU A 601 -26.55 5.92 42.43
C GLU A 601 -25.16 5.96 43.04
N LEU A 602 -24.25 6.77 42.45
CA LEU A 602 -22.86 6.85 42.86
C LEU A 602 -22.59 8.00 43.85
N GLY A 603 -23.42 9.03 43.85
CA GLY A 603 -23.20 10.24 44.66
C GLY A 603 -22.06 11.14 44.17
N VAL A 604 -21.51 10.89 42.97
CA VAL A 604 -20.40 11.64 42.39
C VAL A 604 -20.67 11.95 40.91
N PRO A 605 -20.07 13.01 40.34
CA PRO A 605 -20.23 13.34 38.94
C PRO A 605 -19.70 12.22 38.02
N VAL A 606 -20.48 11.89 36.95
CA VAL A 606 -20.09 10.95 35.92
C VAL A 606 -19.59 11.74 34.70
N ARG A 607 -18.31 11.56 34.35
CA ARG A 607 -17.60 12.42 33.42
C ARG A 607 -17.39 11.82 32.04
N HIS A 608 -17.53 10.49 31.88
CA HIS A 608 -17.14 9.76 30.67
C HIS A 608 -18.36 9.14 30.01
N PHE A 609 -18.38 9.19 28.66
CA PHE A 609 -19.44 8.63 27.85
C PHE A 609 -18.89 7.68 26.77
N SER A 610 -19.56 6.56 26.56
CA SER A 610 -19.27 5.63 25.46
C SER A 610 -20.53 5.44 24.60
N TYR A 611 -20.37 5.50 23.28
CA TYR A 611 -21.49 5.29 22.34
C TYR A 611 -21.82 3.79 22.21
N PRO A 612 -23.11 3.37 22.37
CA PRO A 612 -23.56 2.05 21.98
C PRO A 612 -23.18 1.74 20.52
N PHE A 613 -22.69 0.53 20.26
CA PHE A 613 -22.13 0.08 18.99
C PHE A 613 -20.91 0.89 18.50
N GLY A 614 -20.89 2.21 18.66
CA GLY A 614 -19.78 3.13 18.48
C GLY A 614 -19.13 3.13 17.10
N GLN A 615 -19.86 2.77 16.02
CA GLN A 615 -19.32 2.84 14.65
C GLN A 615 -19.36 4.27 14.12
N ARG A 616 -18.63 4.57 13.06
CA ARG A 616 -18.46 5.94 12.52
C ARG A 616 -19.79 6.57 12.07
N ASP A 617 -20.66 5.78 11.46
CA ASP A 617 -21.98 6.20 10.99
C ASP A 617 -23.00 6.37 12.12
N GLN A 618 -22.69 5.86 13.32
CA GLN A 618 -23.54 5.96 14.50
C GLN A 618 -23.19 7.15 15.41
N ILE A 619 -22.06 7.80 15.18
CA ILE A 619 -21.62 8.98 15.93
C ILE A 619 -21.82 10.22 15.09
N THR A 620 -22.94 10.90 15.30
CA THR A 620 -23.28 12.15 14.57
C THR A 620 -22.82 13.38 15.35
N GLU A 621 -22.63 14.52 14.66
CA GLU A 621 -22.32 15.78 15.35
C GLU A 621 -23.43 16.23 16.29
N ALA A 622 -24.70 15.95 15.91
CA ALA A 622 -25.85 16.26 16.75
C ALA A 622 -25.82 15.51 18.10
N ASN A 623 -25.58 14.19 18.09
CA ASN A 623 -25.52 13.43 19.34
C ASN A 623 -24.25 13.74 20.14
N ARG A 624 -23.13 14.10 19.49
CA ARG A 624 -21.91 14.59 20.14
C ARG A 624 -22.13 15.92 20.85
N ALA A 625 -22.90 16.84 20.25
CA ALA A 625 -23.29 18.08 20.88
C ALA A 625 -24.13 17.86 22.16
N VAL A 626 -25.04 16.88 22.14
CA VAL A 626 -25.81 16.49 23.33
C VAL A 626 -24.91 15.97 24.44
N VAL A 627 -23.91 15.13 24.12
CA VAL A 627 -22.95 14.62 25.10
C VAL A 627 -22.15 15.76 25.74
N ARG A 628 -21.72 16.76 24.96
CA ARG A 628 -21.05 17.97 25.49
C ARG A 628 -21.99 18.79 26.39
N MET A 629 -23.22 19.05 25.95
CA MET A 629 -24.21 19.79 26.74
C MET A 629 -24.60 19.09 28.02
N ALA A 630 -24.56 17.76 28.06
CA ALA A 630 -24.80 16.97 29.24
C ALA A 630 -23.67 17.09 30.28
N GLY A 631 -22.58 17.77 29.97
CA GLY A 631 -21.43 17.96 30.88
C GLY A 631 -20.55 16.73 31.04
N PHE A 632 -20.46 15.88 30.00
CA PHE A 632 -19.40 14.89 29.94
C PHE A 632 -18.09 15.55 29.49
N GLU A 633 -16.96 15.01 29.91
CA GLU A 633 -15.61 15.48 29.58
C GLU A 633 -15.06 14.81 28.30
N CYS A 634 -15.58 13.64 27.96
CA CYS A 634 -15.18 12.92 26.75
C CYS A 634 -16.27 12.02 26.20
N CYS A 635 -16.08 11.58 24.96
CA CYS A 635 -16.81 10.44 24.42
C CYS A 635 -15.93 9.50 23.58
N LEU A 636 -16.26 8.21 23.63
CA LEU A 636 -15.47 7.14 23.06
C LEU A 636 -16.24 6.37 21.98
N SER A 637 -15.53 6.00 20.91
CA SER A 637 -16.02 5.16 19.82
C SER A 637 -15.63 3.68 20.00
N ALA A 638 -16.05 2.80 19.07
CA ALA A 638 -15.68 1.38 19.04
C ALA A 638 -15.15 0.90 17.67
N TYR A 639 -14.80 1.81 16.75
CA TYR A 639 -14.42 1.46 15.38
C TYR A 639 -12.91 1.28 15.13
N GLY A 640 -12.12 1.23 16.18
CA GLY A 640 -10.65 1.07 16.10
C GLY A 640 -9.90 2.39 15.89
N GLY A 641 -8.62 2.38 16.26
CA GLY A 641 -7.72 3.50 16.12
C GLY A 641 -6.91 3.80 17.38
N LEU A 642 -6.07 4.83 17.30
CA LEU A 642 -5.19 5.29 18.36
C LEU A 642 -5.48 6.76 18.67
N VAL A 643 -5.20 7.18 19.89
CA VAL A 643 -5.34 8.56 20.35
C VAL A 643 -4.02 9.29 20.15
N ALA A 644 -3.97 10.29 19.28
CA ALA A 644 -2.79 11.12 19.06
C ALA A 644 -2.67 12.20 20.15
N ALA A 645 -1.48 12.69 20.37
CA ALA A 645 -1.27 13.92 21.16
C ALA A 645 -2.11 15.07 20.56
N GLY A 646 -2.85 15.81 21.40
CA GLY A 646 -3.75 16.88 20.98
C GLY A 646 -5.08 16.40 20.34
N ALA A 647 -5.47 15.12 20.51
CA ALA A 647 -6.75 14.63 20.07
C ALA A 647 -7.92 15.32 20.82
N ASP A 648 -9.02 15.57 20.10
CA ASP A 648 -10.27 16.07 20.72
C ASP A 648 -10.85 14.98 21.64
N ALA A 649 -11.08 15.31 22.91
CA ALA A 649 -11.67 14.44 23.92
C ALA A 649 -13.05 13.89 23.51
N PHE A 650 -13.76 14.57 22.61
CA PHE A 650 -15.04 14.12 22.06
C PHE A 650 -14.93 13.32 20.76
N GLN A 651 -13.72 12.85 20.42
CA GLN A 651 -13.44 12.01 19.25
C GLN A 651 -12.47 10.87 19.57
N LEU A 652 -12.46 10.38 20.80
CA LEU A 652 -11.51 9.36 21.23
C LEU A 652 -11.82 8.01 20.56
N GLN A 653 -10.81 7.41 19.98
CA GLN A 653 -10.90 6.13 19.30
C GLN A 653 -10.46 5.01 20.25
N ARG A 654 -11.17 3.88 20.21
CA ARG A 654 -10.82 2.70 20.98
C ARG A 654 -10.51 1.52 20.08
N GLN A 655 -9.56 0.71 20.50
CA GLN A 655 -9.20 -0.54 19.84
C GLN A 655 -9.93 -1.71 20.53
N PRO A 656 -10.92 -2.33 19.88
CA PRO A 656 -11.61 -3.48 20.45
C PRO A 656 -10.64 -4.67 20.62
N VAL A 657 -10.66 -5.31 21.80
CA VAL A 657 -10.00 -6.59 22.01
C VAL A 657 -10.97 -7.70 21.61
N SER A 658 -10.61 -8.39 20.54
CA SER A 658 -11.47 -9.41 19.93
C SER A 658 -10.93 -10.81 20.19
N PRO A 659 -11.77 -11.83 20.40
CA PRO A 659 -11.36 -13.23 20.46
C PRO A 659 -10.72 -13.75 19.17
N TRP A 660 -10.76 -12.96 18.08
CA TRP A 660 -10.02 -13.23 16.85
C TRP A 660 -8.49 -13.15 17.01
N TYR A 661 -8.01 -12.46 18.03
CA TYR A 661 -6.58 -12.39 18.34
C TYR A 661 -6.13 -13.65 19.05
N VAL A 662 -5.18 -14.38 18.45
CA VAL A 662 -4.67 -15.64 18.99
C VAL A 662 -3.69 -15.45 20.16
N SER A 663 -3.28 -14.21 20.42
CA SER A 663 -2.37 -13.83 21.49
C SER A 663 -2.35 -12.31 21.68
N PRO A 664 -1.89 -11.78 22.82
CA PRO A 664 -1.65 -10.35 23.02
C PRO A 664 -0.64 -9.75 22.02
N THR A 665 0.34 -10.52 21.55
CA THR A 665 1.30 -10.04 20.52
C THR A 665 0.67 -9.93 19.13
N HIS A 666 -0.37 -10.72 18.82
CA HIS A 666 -1.17 -10.53 17.61
C HIS A 666 -1.97 -9.21 17.69
N PHE A 667 -2.62 -8.94 18.82
CA PHE A 667 -3.26 -7.65 19.08
C PHE A 667 -2.24 -6.50 18.99
N GLY A 668 -1.07 -6.67 19.61
CA GLY A 668 0.04 -5.71 19.52
C GLY A 668 0.45 -5.41 18.08
N PHE A 669 0.50 -6.42 17.19
CA PHE A 669 0.75 -6.20 15.76
C PHE A 669 -0.32 -5.32 15.12
N GLU A 670 -1.60 -5.51 15.44
CA GLU A 670 -2.69 -4.66 14.91
C GLU A 670 -2.61 -3.22 15.42
N LEU A 671 -2.20 -3.01 16.67
CA LEU A 671 -1.91 -1.65 17.19
C LEU A 671 -0.81 -0.96 16.38
N LEU A 672 0.27 -1.69 16.08
CA LEU A 672 1.37 -1.13 15.27
C LEU A 672 0.94 -0.88 13.82
N ALA A 673 0.09 -1.73 13.27
CA ALA A 673 -0.50 -1.50 11.95
C ALA A 673 -1.39 -0.24 11.94
N ALA A 674 -2.22 -0.05 12.97
CA ALA A 674 -3.04 1.16 13.14
C ALA A 674 -2.18 2.42 13.32
N ALA A 675 -1.02 2.31 13.99
CA ALA A 675 -0.07 3.42 14.14
C ALA A 675 0.55 3.86 12.79
N LEU A 676 0.64 2.95 11.84
CA LEU A 676 1.16 3.22 10.48
C LEU A 676 0.08 3.77 9.53
N GLU A 677 -1.20 3.66 9.89
CA GLU A 677 -2.30 4.26 9.13
C GLU A 677 -2.41 5.76 9.48
N ARG A 678 -2.45 6.63 8.46
CA ARG A 678 -2.72 8.06 8.69
C ARG A 678 -4.14 8.20 9.22
N PRO A 679 -4.39 9.04 10.25
CA PRO A 679 -5.75 9.47 10.52
C PRO A 679 -6.29 10.14 9.24
N LEU A 680 -7.43 9.67 8.73
CA LEU A 680 -8.18 10.33 7.66
C LEU A 680 -8.59 11.69 8.22
N GLY A 681 -7.84 12.76 7.86
CA GLY A 681 -8.12 14.10 8.31
C GLY A 681 -9.51 14.51 7.87
N PHE A 682 -10.39 14.78 8.83
CA PHE A 682 -11.55 15.59 8.58
C PHE A 682 -11.06 16.98 8.20
N LYS A 683 -11.29 17.40 6.95
CA LYS A 683 -11.24 18.82 6.62
C LYS A 683 -12.37 19.48 7.42
N HIS A 684 -12.00 20.31 8.38
CA HIS A 684 -12.91 21.34 8.87
C HIS A 684 -13.32 22.19 7.66
N ALA A 685 -14.56 22.07 7.23
CA ALA A 685 -15.20 23.10 6.44
C ALA A 685 -15.31 24.31 7.41
N THR A 686 -14.46 25.29 7.22
CA THR A 686 -14.64 26.62 7.80
C THR A 686 -16.01 27.11 7.34
N PRO A 687 -16.92 27.56 8.22
CA PRO A 687 -18.17 28.19 7.79
C PRO A 687 -17.79 29.51 7.12
N GLU A 688 -17.90 29.58 5.80
CA GLU A 688 -17.93 30.84 5.09
C GLU A 688 -19.10 31.66 5.62
N ARG A 689 -18.78 32.85 6.16
CA ARG A 689 -19.74 33.90 6.48
C ARG A 689 -20.54 34.21 5.21
N ARG A 690 -21.79 33.77 5.15
CA ARG A 690 -22.79 34.41 4.30
C ARG A 690 -23.09 35.77 4.91
N VAL A 691 -22.52 36.80 4.33
CA VAL A 691 -22.96 38.17 4.51
C VAL A 691 -24.32 38.30 3.83
N GLN A 692 -25.30 38.63 4.60
CA GLN A 692 -26.60 39.10 4.15
C GLN A 692 -26.42 40.29 3.20
N SER A 693 -27.09 40.27 2.05
CA SER A 693 -27.61 41.47 1.44
C SER A 693 -29.10 41.24 1.20
N ALA A 694 -29.89 41.87 2.03
CA ALA A 694 -31.29 42.16 1.79
C ALA A 694 -31.39 43.40 0.90
N ALA A 695 -32.11 43.32 -0.19
CA ALA A 695 -33.05 44.30 -0.71
C ALA A 695 -33.97 43.59 -1.71
#